data_7dae920cf873d28b1f2d9cece7bd52e1
#
_entry.id   7dae920cf873d28b1f2d9cece7bd52e1
#
_cell.length_a   1.000
_cell.length_b   1.000
_cell.length_c   1.000
_cell.angle_alpha   90.00
_cell.angle_beta   90.00
_cell.angle_gamma   90.00
#
_symmetry.space_group_name_H-M   'P 1'
#
loop_
_entity.id
_entity.type
_entity.pdbx_description
1 polymer ?
#
loop_
_entity_poly.entity_id
_entity_poly.type
_entity_poly.pdbx_seq_one_letter_code
_entity_poly.pdbx_strand_id
1 'polypeptide(L)'
;MSEEKLELEEEKDCCCGHDHEHEHEHHHHHHDEDDDDDCCCGHDHEHEHEHHHHHEEAAEAPIPVTKSPMRVYIINNLDCANCAAKIERKIQALPGVEYATITFATKQLRIAAKDQDALLPMIKEACTSIEPDSTVTLREDMAKKPAGEEDGDSKKDVICILAGAALLIAGKLTENYFPIVSIALFVIAYLILGLEIVITAIRNIFKGNVFDENFLMSIATIGALAVQNYAEAVGVMLFYRIGEWFEEKAVAKSRSQIMDALDLRPETVNLVQDGEVKVIPAGDAKVGDIVLVRPGDRVPLDGVITEGESRIDTSPVTGEPVPVSVKAGSQILSGCMNINGAVWMKVEKPLSESMVTRILDSVENAAASKPRIDRFITRFSRVYTPFVVLLAICTAIIPSLITGEWHKWVYTALTFLVISCPCALVLSVPLAFFSGIGAGSKQGILFKGGVALEALKNVKTIVMDKTGTITKGNFVVQQVVSLDESISEDKLLSLAASCESASTHPIALSICEAAAAKGIAVNKNNSIQEISGHGIQAETDEGTILCGNRKLMEDRKVNTAAYAPVSYGTEVLLAKDGRLIGYLVIADTIKPEASEAIYALKKEGLVTAMLTGDAEESAQSVARETGIDEVHAKLLPQDKLNKLSEIRDAHGAVMFVGDGINDAPVLAGADVGAAMGSGADAAIEAADVVFLNSNMSCIPASIRIARATGRISKQNVVFALTIKALVMILGLAGIASMWLAVFADTGVAMLCILNSVRILYKK
;
A
#
# COMPACT_ATOMS: atom_id res chain seq x y z
N MET A 1 47.53 22.94 -43.87
CA MET A 1 46.60 23.74 -44.69
C MET A 1 45.56 24.19 -43.70
N SER A 2 45.78 25.28 -43.18
CA SER A 2 45.38 26.68 -43.33
C SER A 2 44.12 26.92 -42.52
N GLU A 3 44.24 27.56 -41.39
CA GLU A 3 44.26 29.02 -41.18
C GLU A 3 42.89 29.58 -40.93
N GLU A 4 42.71 30.14 -39.80
CA GLU A 4 42.85 31.56 -39.34
C GLU A 4 41.48 32.22 -39.26
N LYS A 5 41.08 33.01 -38.33
CA LYS A 5 41.60 34.02 -37.39
C LYS A 5 40.41 34.59 -36.64
N LEU A 6 40.46 34.86 -35.33
CA LEU A 6 40.72 36.18 -34.69
C LEU A 6 39.72 37.29 -35.05
N GLU A 7 39.12 38.01 -34.14
CA GLU A 7 39.51 39.05 -33.14
C GLU A 7 38.23 39.54 -32.44
N LEU A 8 38.13 39.69 -31.13
CA LEU A 8 38.57 40.78 -30.23
C LEU A 8 37.72 42.07 -30.29
N GLU A 9 37.36 42.46 -29.12
CA GLU A 9 37.33 43.79 -28.43
C GLU A 9 35.92 44.30 -28.12
N GLU A 10 35.59 44.93 -27.05
CA GLU A 10 36.13 45.44 -25.77
C GLU A 10 35.00 46.19 -25.05
N GLU A 11 34.98 46.05 -23.72
CA GLU A 11 34.78 47.07 -22.68
C GLU A 11 33.69 48.15 -22.78
N LYS A 12 32.91 48.28 -21.70
CA LYS A 12 33.02 49.37 -20.68
C LYS A 12 31.96 49.31 -19.59
N ASP A 13 32.47 49.19 -18.39
CA ASP A 13 32.16 49.83 -17.12
C ASP A 13 31.02 50.86 -17.03
N CYS A 14 30.23 50.76 -15.95
CA CYS A 14 30.26 51.76 -14.87
C CYS A 14 29.37 51.41 -13.67
N CYS A 15 30.02 51.57 -12.53
CA CYS A 15 29.57 51.57 -11.15
C CYS A 15 28.33 52.41 -10.83
N CYS A 16 27.58 52.05 -9.80
CA CYS A 16 27.51 52.77 -8.51
C CYS A 16 26.44 52.12 -7.61
N GLY A 17 26.83 51.85 -6.41
CA GLY A 17 26.03 51.37 -5.31
C GLY A 17 25.24 52.50 -4.62
N HIS A 18 24.32 52.06 -3.80
CA HIS A 18 24.02 52.64 -2.49
C HIS A 18 23.12 51.73 -1.66
N ASP A 19 23.58 51.42 -0.47
CA ASP A 19 22.85 50.87 0.66
C ASP A 19 21.74 51.84 1.10
N HIS A 20 20.61 51.26 1.57
CA HIS A 20 19.88 51.81 2.70
C HIS A 20 18.95 50.73 3.29
N GLU A 21 19.27 50.34 4.51
CA GLU A 21 18.36 49.74 5.50
C GLU A 21 17.22 50.70 5.85
N HIS A 22 16.01 50.22 6.01
CA HIS A 22 15.07 50.75 7.00
C HIS A 22 14.01 49.68 7.33
N GLU A 23 14.04 49.26 8.59
CA GLU A 23 12.90 48.67 9.33
C GLU A 23 11.75 49.70 9.38
N HIS A 24 10.50 49.23 9.34
CA HIS A 24 9.46 49.71 10.24
C HIS A 24 8.22 48.79 10.31
N GLU A 25 7.72 48.68 11.54
CA GLU A 25 6.60 47.91 12.09
C GLU A 25 5.20 48.31 11.60
N HIS A 26 4.31 47.31 11.75
CA HIS A 26 2.88 47.33 12.09
C HIS A 26 2.07 48.65 11.95
N HIS A 27 0.87 48.52 11.34
CA HIS A 27 -0.39 48.81 12.02
C HIS A 27 -1.61 48.27 11.26
N HIS A 28 -2.53 47.63 12.00
CA HIS A 28 -3.90 47.31 11.66
C HIS A 28 -4.73 48.60 11.49
N HIS A 29 -5.68 48.63 10.54
CA HIS A 29 -7.00 49.24 10.75
C HIS A 29 -8.05 48.65 9.83
N HIS A 30 -9.19 48.27 10.47
CA HIS A 30 -10.53 48.07 9.87
C HIS A 30 -11.07 49.37 9.32
N HIS A 31 -11.89 49.31 8.25
CA HIS A 31 -13.27 49.87 8.22
C HIS A 31 -13.92 49.64 6.84
N ASP A 32 -15.09 49.25 6.91
CA ASP A 32 -16.38 49.20 6.28
C ASP A 32 -16.71 50.18 5.14
N GLU A 33 -17.46 49.59 4.19
CA GLU A 33 -18.72 50.05 3.55
C GLU A 33 -18.70 51.16 2.46
N ASP A 34 -19.30 50.74 1.38
CA ASP A 34 -20.36 51.38 0.55
C ASP A 34 -20.01 52.31 -0.62
N ASP A 35 -20.70 51.96 -1.70
CA ASP A 35 -21.41 52.76 -2.72
C ASP A 35 -20.70 53.24 -3.99
N ASP A 36 -21.24 52.65 -5.07
CA ASP A 36 -21.78 53.19 -6.33
C ASP A 36 -20.99 54.20 -7.21
N ASP A 37 -21.10 53.86 -8.45
CA ASP A 37 -21.39 54.66 -9.65
C ASP A 37 -20.36 54.65 -10.81
N ASP A 38 -20.91 54.09 -11.91
CA ASP A 38 -20.74 54.38 -13.33
C ASP A 38 -19.63 55.33 -13.81
N CYS A 39 -18.87 54.86 -14.79
CA CYS A 39 -18.82 55.52 -16.13
C CYS A 39 -18.03 54.74 -17.18
N CYS A 40 -18.65 54.61 -18.33
CA CYS A 40 -18.15 54.14 -19.61
C CYS A 40 -16.89 54.87 -20.11
N CYS A 41 -15.94 54.16 -20.72
CA CYS A 41 -15.40 54.49 -22.04
C CYS A 41 -14.48 53.32 -22.50
N GLY A 42 -14.78 52.81 -23.69
CA GLY A 42 -14.02 51.77 -24.33
C GLY A 42 -12.69 52.25 -24.98
N HIS A 43 -11.77 51.35 -25.03
CA HIS A 43 -10.76 51.28 -26.11
C HIS A 43 -10.32 49.82 -26.26
N ASP A 44 -10.54 49.26 -27.46
CA ASP A 44 -10.01 47.99 -27.94
C ASP A 44 -8.49 48.03 -28.01
N HIS A 45 -7.87 47.07 -27.40
CA HIS A 45 -6.56 46.55 -27.80
C HIS A 45 -6.55 45.03 -27.58
N GLU A 46 -6.61 44.32 -28.71
CA GLU A 46 -6.33 42.91 -28.78
C GLU A 46 -4.85 42.64 -28.40
N HIS A 47 -4.64 41.96 -27.29
CA HIS A 47 -3.43 41.26 -27.01
C HIS A 47 -3.79 39.81 -26.62
N GLU A 48 -3.54 38.89 -27.56
CA GLU A 48 -3.53 37.46 -27.29
C GLU A 48 -2.46 37.18 -26.26
N HIS A 49 -2.84 36.96 -25.04
CA HIS A 49 -2.02 36.27 -24.02
C HIS A 49 -2.57 34.85 -23.88
N GLU A 50 -1.86 33.89 -24.48
CA GLU A 50 -2.00 32.49 -24.14
C GLU A 50 -1.68 32.32 -22.64
N HIS A 51 -2.73 32.31 -21.83
CA HIS A 51 -2.62 31.82 -20.46
C HIS A 51 -2.55 30.31 -20.47
N HIS A 52 -1.34 29.77 -20.44
CA HIS A 52 -1.09 28.43 -19.96
C HIS A 52 -1.54 28.37 -18.49
N HIS A 53 -2.79 27.95 -18.27
CA HIS A 53 -3.22 27.49 -16.96
C HIS A 53 -2.49 26.17 -16.68
N HIS A 54 -1.34 26.27 -16.03
CA HIS A 54 -0.83 25.16 -15.24
C HIS A 54 -1.85 24.91 -14.13
N HIS A 55 -2.75 23.95 -14.35
CA HIS A 55 -3.45 23.32 -13.25
C HIS A 55 -2.38 22.60 -12.44
N GLU A 56 -1.89 23.22 -11.38
CA GLU A 56 -1.30 22.51 -10.25
C GLU A 56 -2.36 21.53 -9.77
N GLU A 57 -2.25 20.28 -10.20
CA GLU A 57 -2.94 19.16 -9.56
C GLU A 57 -2.33 19.05 -8.15
N ALA A 58 -3.03 19.65 -7.19
CA ALA A 58 -2.72 19.49 -5.78
C ALA A 58 -2.57 17.99 -5.51
N ALA A 59 -1.38 17.57 -5.14
CA ALA A 59 -1.11 16.27 -4.57
C ALA A 59 -2.00 16.17 -3.32
N GLU A 60 -3.04 15.33 -3.36
CA GLU A 60 -3.80 15.02 -2.15
C GLU A 60 -2.88 14.37 -1.13
N ALA A 61 -2.82 15.00 0.03
CA ALA A 61 -2.08 14.58 1.20
C ALA A 61 -2.38 13.11 1.57
N PRO A 62 -1.41 12.41 2.18
CA PRO A 62 -1.65 11.14 2.86
C PRO A 62 -2.80 11.31 3.86
N ILE A 63 -3.44 10.19 4.27
CA ILE A 63 -4.55 10.19 5.25
C ILE A 63 -4.26 11.26 6.30
N PRO A 64 -5.09 12.30 6.41
CA PRO A 64 -4.79 13.40 7.31
C PRO A 64 -4.63 12.86 8.73
N VAL A 65 -3.57 13.28 9.42
CA VAL A 65 -3.39 12.96 10.84
C VAL A 65 -4.59 13.55 11.57
N THR A 66 -5.59 12.73 11.84
CA THR A 66 -6.82 13.13 12.51
C THR A 66 -6.56 13.29 14.00
N LYS A 67 -7.05 14.38 14.60
CA LYS A 67 -6.94 14.59 16.05
C LYS A 67 -7.91 13.71 16.85
N SER A 68 -8.87 13.10 16.16
CA SER A 68 -9.93 12.27 16.76
C SER A 68 -9.68 10.79 16.51
N PRO A 69 -10.07 9.90 17.43
CA PRO A 69 -9.90 8.45 17.26
C PRO A 69 -10.66 7.96 16.02
N MET A 70 -10.08 7.03 15.28
CA MET A 70 -10.68 6.41 14.11
C MET A 70 -11.40 5.12 14.51
N ARG A 71 -12.65 4.93 14.08
CA ARG A 71 -13.40 3.66 14.22
C ARG A 71 -13.77 3.09 12.84
N VAL A 72 -13.88 1.78 12.81
CA VAL A 72 -14.21 1.02 11.59
C VAL A 72 -15.59 0.38 11.75
N TYR A 73 -16.47 0.68 10.81
CA TYR A 73 -17.79 0.07 10.69
C TYR A 73 -17.86 -0.79 9.43
N ILE A 74 -18.64 -1.84 9.45
CA ILE A 74 -18.97 -2.66 8.28
C ILE A 74 -20.34 -2.25 7.76
N ILE A 75 -20.43 -1.95 6.47
CA ILE A 75 -21.68 -1.67 5.78
C ILE A 75 -22.07 -2.96 5.02
N ASN A 76 -22.97 -3.74 5.58
CA ASN A 76 -23.51 -4.90 4.88
C ASN A 76 -24.45 -4.44 3.77
N ASN A 77 -24.63 -5.25 2.72
CA ASN A 77 -25.46 -4.98 1.56
C ASN A 77 -25.08 -3.67 0.84
N LEU A 78 -23.78 -3.42 0.74
CA LEU A 78 -23.24 -2.34 -0.08
C LEU A 78 -22.81 -2.94 -1.43
N ASP A 79 -23.66 -2.80 -2.45
CA ASP A 79 -23.50 -3.57 -3.70
C ASP A 79 -23.08 -2.70 -4.89
N CYS A 80 -23.00 -1.38 -4.71
CA CYS A 80 -22.64 -0.44 -5.76
C CYS A 80 -21.46 0.46 -5.36
N ALA A 81 -20.36 0.42 -6.10
CA ALA A 81 -19.19 1.26 -5.85
C ALA A 81 -19.48 2.78 -5.96
N ASN A 82 -20.41 3.17 -6.83
CA ASN A 82 -20.84 4.56 -6.96
C ASN A 82 -21.70 5.00 -5.75
N CYS A 83 -22.51 4.09 -5.22
CA CYS A 83 -23.29 4.30 -3.98
C CYS A 83 -22.34 4.48 -2.79
N ALA A 84 -21.31 3.64 -2.66
CA ALA A 84 -20.27 3.78 -1.66
C ALA A 84 -19.62 5.17 -1.67
N ALA A 85 -19.23 5.66 -2.86
CA ALA A 85 -18.63 6.99 -3.00
C ALA A 85 -19.60 8.15 -2.67
N LYS A 86 -20.91 7.95 -2.80
CA LYS A 86 -21.92 8.94 -2.42
C LYS A 86 -22.19 8.92 -0.93
N ILE A 87 -22.28 7.74 -0.33
CA ILE A 87 -22.39 7.56 1.13
C ILE A 87 -21.18 8.21 1.80
N GLU A 88 -19.97 7.93 1.31
CA GLU A 88 -18.71 8.50 1.80
C GLU A 88 -18.78 10.03 1.84
N ARG A 89 -19.15 10.68 0.72
CA ARG A 89 -19.28 12.14 0.65
C ARG A 89 -20.35 12.70 1.58
N LYS A 90 -21.47 11.98 1.74
CA LYS A 90 -22.53 12.39 2.63
C LYS A 90 -22.12 12.30 4.10
N ILE A 91 -21.40 11.25 4.47
CA ILE A 91 -20.86 11.09 5.82
C ILE A 91 -19.75 12.11 6.09
N GLN A 92 -18.86 12.37 5.13
CA GLN A 92 -17.83 13.39 5.25
C GLN A 92 -18.39 14.80 5.46
N ALA A 93 -19.58 15.07 4.96
CA ALA A 93 -20.28 16.35 5.14
C ALA A 93 -21.04 16.47 6.48
N LEU A 94 -21.08 15.42 7.31
CA LEU A 94 -21.76 15.48 8.61
C LEU A 94 -20.99 16.35 9.60
N PRO A 95 -21.69 17.16 10.41
CA PRO A 95 -21.03 17.99 11.42
C PRO A 95 -20.33 17.11 12.47
N GLY A 96 -19.07 17.39 12.73
CA GLY A 96 -18.25 16.65 13.70
C GLY A 96 -17.42 15.48 13.12
N VAL A 97 -17.56 15.18 11.84
CA VAL A 97 -16.73 14.23 11.12
C VAL A 97 -15.47 14.94 10.61
N GLU A 98 -14.29 14.53 11.07
CA GLU A 98 -13.02 15.05 10.59
C GLU A 98 -12.60 14.34 9.29
N TYR A 99 -12.83 13.02 9.23
CA TYR A 99 -12.49 12.20 8.07
C TYR A 99 -13.45 11.00 7.97
N ALA A 100 -13.88 10.67 6.77
CA ALA A 100 -14.63 9.46 6.49
C ALA A 100 -14.21 8.88 5.13
N THR A 101 -14.02 7.57 5.06
CA THR A 101 -13.78 6.87 3.80
C THR A 101 -14.46 5.51 3.79
N ILE A 102 -14.98 5.11 2.62
CA ILE A 102 -15.59 3.80 2.41
C ILE A 102 -14.76 3.00 1.42
N THR A 103 -14.32 1.84 1.87
CA THR A 103 -13.70 0.85 1.01
C THR A 103 -14.76 -0.10 0.48
N PHE A 104 -15.14 0.06 -0.76
CA PHE A 104 -16.16 -0.80 -1.38
C PHE A 104 -15.77 -2.28 -1.36
N ALA A 105 -14.51 -2.59 -1.71
CA ALA A 105 -14.02 -3.97 -1.76
C ALA A 105 -14.11 -4.70 -0.41
N THR A 106 -13.97 -4.01 0.71
CA THR A 106 -14.06 -4.59 2.07
C THR A 106 -15.36 -4.26 2.78
N LYS A 107 -16.24 -3.45 2.15
CA LYS A 107 -17.48 -2.92 2.74
C LYS A 107 -17.25 -2.17 4.07
N GLN A 108 -16.02 -1.63 4.25
CA GLN A 108 -15.63 -0.92 5.47
C GLN A 108 -15.82 0.58 5.33
N LEU A 109 -16.42 1.17 6.36
CA LEU A 109 -16.51 2.61 6.57
C LEU A 109 -15.61 2.98 7.74
N ARG A 110 -14.68 3.89 7.51
CA ARG A 110 -13.79 4.45 8.52
C ARG A 110 -14.16 5.88 8.80
N ILE A 111 -14.27 6.22 10.06
CA ILE A 111 -14.66 7.55 10.50
C ILE A 111 -13.75 8.00 11.62
N ALA A 112 -13.19 9.20 11.48
CA ALA A 112 -12.55 9.93 12.56
C ALA A 112 -13.47 11.06 12.99
N ALA A 113 -13.93 11.02 14.23
CA ALA A 113 -14.82 12.03 14.81
C ALA A 113 -14.68 12.05 16.34
N LYS A 114 -14.98 13.19 16.97
CA LYS A 114 -14.86 13.36 18.41
C LYS A 114 -15.87 12.54 19.20
N ASP A 115 -17.10 12.43 18.71
CA ASP A 115 -18.18 11.66 19.34
C ASP A 115 -18.86 10.77 18.30
N GLN A 116 -18.35 9.56 18.16
CA GLN A 116 -18.78 8.60 17.14
C GLN A 116 -20.07 7.89 17.51
N ASP A 117 -20.37 7.75 18.80
CA ASP A 117 -21.59 7.09 19.26
C ASP A 117 -22.82 7.99 19.00
N ALA A 118 -22.66 9.30 19.18
CA ALA A 118 -23.68 10.27 18.81
C ALA A 118 -23.91 10.39 17.30
N LEU A 119 -22.87 10.14 16.49
CA LEU A 119 -22.95 10.18 15.02
C LEU A 119 -23.53 8.90 14.39
N LEU A 120 -23.53 7.79 15.10
CA LEU A 120 -23.97 6.49 14.56
C LEU A 120 -25.39 6.50 13.95
N PRO A 121 -26.41 7.15 14.55
CA PRO A 121 -27.73 7.28 13.92
C PRO A 121 -27.69 8.03 12.59
N MET A 122 -26.94 9.14 12.52
CA MET A 122 -26.78 9.95 11.31
C MET A 122 -26.00 9.20 10.21
N ILE A 123 -25.01 8.39 10.60
CA ILE A 123 -24.26 7.52 9.68
C ILE A 123 -25.20 6.45 9.10
N LYS A 124 -26.01 5.79 9.95
CA LYS A 124 -27.00 4.82 9.49
C LYS A 124 -28.02 5.48 8.53
N GLU A 125 -28.50 6.66 8.85
CA GLU A 125 -29.41 7.42 7.98
C GLU A 125 -28.73 7.79 6.65
N ALA A 126 -27.47 8.22 6.68
CA ALA A 126 -26.71 8.53 5.47
C ALA A 126 -26.56 7.28 4.57
N CYS A 127 -26.27 6.11 5.15
CA CYS A 127 -26.18 4.85 4.42
C CYS A 127 -27.54 4.42 3.85
N THR A 128 -28.56 4.32 4.69
CA THR A 128 -29.90 3.87 4.27
C THR A 128 -30.59 4.84 3.30
N SER A 129 -30.23 6.13 3.33
CA SER A 129 -30.75 7.11 2.39
C SER A 129 -30.30 6.87 0.95
N ILE A 130 -29.15 6.20 0.76
CA ILE A 130 -28.57 5.90 -0.54
C ILE A 130 -28.79 4.42 -0.89
N GLU A 131 -28.58 3.54 0.08
CA GLU A 131 -28.79 2.10 -0.04
C GLU A 131 -29.66 1.62 1.12
N PRO A 132 -31.00 1.50 0.92
CA PRO A 132 -31.98 1.26 1.99
C PRO A 132 -31.79 -0.03 2.76
N ASP A 133 -31.27 -1.06 2.10
CA ASP A 133 -31.07 -2.39 2.67
C ASP A 133 -29.70 -2.50 3.35
N SER A 134 -28.91 -1.41 3.33
CA SER A 134 -27.60 -1.37 3.98
C SER A 134 -27.75 -1.31 5.50
N THR A 135 -26.93 -2.12 6.19
CA THR A 135 -26.85 -2.11 7.66
C THR A 135 -25.44 -1.76 8.09
N VAL A 136 -25.32 -0.86 9.06
CA VAL A 136 -24.03 -0.42 9.62
C VAL A 136 -23.82 -1.09 10.97
N THR A 137 -22.78 -1.91 11.08
CA THR A 137 -22.38 -2.61 12.32
C THR A 137 -20.96 -2.23 12.70
N LEU A 138 -20.67 -2.15 13.99
CA LEU A 138 -19.30 -1.95 14.46
C LEU A 138 -18.49 -3.24 14.19
N ARG A 139 -17.28 -3.12 13.70
CA ARG A 139 -16.42 -4.27 13.36
C ARG A 139 -16.17 -5.19 14.57
N GLU A 140 -16.01 -4.61 15.76
CA GLU A 140 -15.78 -5.33 17.01
C GLU A 140 -16.96 -6.24 17.41
N ASP A 141 -18.18 -5.87 17.03
CA ASP A 141 -19.39 -6.64 17.33
C ASP A 141 -19.57 -7.84 16.38
N MET A 142 -18.96 -7.82 15.20
CA MET A 142 -19.02 -8.95 14.25
C MET A 142 -18.18 -10.16 14.69
N ALA A 143 -17.11 -9.94 15.45
CA ALA A 143 -16.30 -11.04 16.02
C ALA A 143 -17.08 -11.96 16.96
N LYS A 144 -18.32 -11.58 17.33
CA LYS A 144 -19.22 -12.34 18.24
C LYS A 144 -20.33 -13.12 17.53
N LYS A 145 -20.48 -12.99 16.19
CA LYS A 145 -21.51 -13.72 15.45
C LYS A 145 -20.93 -14.95 14.74
N PRO A 146 -21.54 -16.13 14.84
CA PRO A 146 -21.11 -17.30 14.10
C PRO A 146 -21.35 -17.12 12.59
N ALA A 147 -20.37 -17.55 11.77
CA ALA A 147 -20.39 -17.55 10.31
C ALA A 147 -21.53 -18.51 9.81
N GLY A 148 -22.71 -18.00 9.57
CA GLY A 148 -23.84 -18.83 9.14
C GLY A 148 -24.94 -18.14 8.34
N GLU A 149 -24.93 -16.81 8.19
CA GLU A 149 -26.09 -16.10 7.58
C GLU A 149 -25.88 -15.66 6.10
N GLU A 150 -24.71 -15.81 5.49
CA GLU A 150 -24.47 -15.41 4.08
C GLU A 150 -25.06 -16.39 3.02
N ASP A 151 -25.47 -17.59 3.41
CA ASP A 151 -25.97 -18.63 2.47
C ASP A 151 -27.45 -18.49 2.10
N GLY A 152 -28.21 -17.62 2.75
CA GLY A 152 -29.65 -17.49 2.56
C GLY A 152 -30.06 -16.76 1.27
N ASP A 153 -29.42 -15.67 0.93
CA ASP A 153 -29.78 -14.82 -0.21
C ASP A 153 -29.34 -15.45 -1.54
N SER A 154 -28.14 -16.03 -1.59
CA SER A 154 -27.68 -16.76 -2.78
C SER A 154 -28.58 -17.89 -3.25
N LYS A 155 -29.34 -18.52 -2.35
CA LYS A 155 -30.33 -19.58 -2.71
C LYS A 155 -31.60 -19.00 -3.33
N LYS A 156 -32.03 -17.83 -2.88
CA LYS A 156 -33.18 -17.13 -3.47
C LYS A 156 -32.90 -16.69 -4.90
N ASP A 157 -31.74 -16.13 -5.18
CA ASP A 157 -31.33 -15.71 -6.53
C ASP A 157 -31.30 -16.87 -7.51
N VAL A 158 -30.72 -17.99 -7.11
CA VAL A 158 -30.72 -19.22 -7.94
C VAL A 158 -32.15 -19.72 -8.22
N ILE A 159 -33.03 -19.68 -7.24
CA ILE A 159 -34.43 -20.08 -7.42
C ILE A 159 -35.15 -19.12 -8.39
N CYS A 160 -34.97 -17.82 -8.25
CA CYS A 160 -35.54 -16.81 -9.16
C CYS A 160 -35.03 -16.99 -10.59
N ILE A 161 -33.73 -17.23 -10.78
CA ILE A 161 -33.12 -17.51 -12.08
C ILE A 161 -33.71 -18.77 -12.72
N LEU A 162 -33.79 -19.87 -11.98
CA LEU A 162 -34.35 -21.13 -12.48
C LEU A 162 -35.84 -21.02 -12.81
N ALA A 163 -36.61 -20.33 -11.98
CA ALA A 163 -38.04 -20.09 -12.23
C ALA A 163 -38.27 -19.23 -13.46
N GLY A 164 -37.50 -18.14 -13.58
CA GLY A 164 -37.54 -17.25 -14.75
C GLY A 164 -37.15 -17.96 -16.06
N ALA A 165 -36.11 -18.78 -16.00
CA ALA A 165 -35.66 -19.57 -17.15
C ALA A 165 -36.75 -20.63 -17.56
N ALA A 166 -37.36 -21.32 -16.60
CA ALA A 166 -38.42 -22.27 -16.88
C ALA A 166 -39.64 -21.60 -17.52
N LEU A 167 -40.03 -20.41 -17.02
CA LEU A 167 -41.16 -19.66 -17.57
C LEU A 167 -40.83 -19.10 -18.96
N LEU A 168 -39.60 -18.67 -19.23
CA LEU A 168 -39.14 -18.22 -20.54
C LEU A 168 -39.24 -19.36 -21.57
N ILE A 169 -38.78 -20.57 -21.21
CA ILE A 169 -38.85 -21.75 -22.07
C ILE A 169 -40.32 -22.15 -22.30
N ALA A 170 -41.13 -22.18 -21.26
CA ALA A 170 -42.55 -22.49 -21.37
C ALA A 170 -43.29 -21.47 -22.24
N GLY A 171 -43.01 -20.18 -22.06
CA GLY A 171 -43.55 -19.10 -22.90
C GLY A 171 -43.17 -19.28 -24.38
N LYS A 172 -41.92 -19.64 -24.67
CA LYS A 172 -41.45 -19.87 -26.05
C LYS A 172 -42.09 -21.11 -26.70
N LEU A 173 -42.28 -22.16 -25.94
CA LEU A 173 -42.96 -23.39 -26.42
C LEU A 173 -44.44 -23.17 -26.70
N THR A 174 -45.12 -22.32 -25.92
CA THR A 174 -46.56 -22.03 -26.06
C THR A 174 -46.87 -20.91 -27.06
N GLU A 175 -45.91 -20.14 -27.51
CA GLU A 175 -46.04 -18.96 -28.39
C GLU A 175 -46.87 -19.26 -29.63
N ASN A 176 -46.62 -20.40 -30.28
CA ASN A 176 -47.28 -20.81 -31.51
C ASN A 176 -48.68 -21.39 -31.30
N TYR A 177 -49.02 -21.87 -30.10
CA TYR A 177 -50.27 -22.56 -29.83
C TYR A 177 -51.28 -21.71 -29.04
N PHE A 178 -50.78 -20.92 -28.08
CA PHE A 178 -51.57 -20.10 -27.16
C PHE A 178 -50.92 -18.74 -26.94
N PRO A 179 -51.02 -17.78 -27.88
CA PRO A 179 -50.28 -16.51 -27.79
C PRO A 179 -50.54 -15.72 -26.50
N ILE A 180 -51.80 -15.67 -26.02
CA ILE A 180 -52.15 -14.92 -24.80
C ILE A 180 -51.50 -15.55 -23.57
N VAL A 181 -51.46 -16.89 -23.50
CA VAL A 181 -50.79 -17.64 -22.40
C VAL A 181 -49.29 -17.38 -22.44
N SER A 182 -48.70 -17.41 -23.60
CA SER A 182 -47.28 -17.11 -23.79
C SER A 182 -46.92 -15.68 -23.30
N ILE A 183 -47.72 -14.68 -23.66
CA ILE A 183 -47.52 -13.31 -23.16
C ILE A 183 -47.59 -13.24 -21.63
N ALA A 184 -48.61 -13.91 -21.04
CA ALA A 184 -48.78 -13.95 -19.59
C ALA A 184 -47.55 -14.61 -18.91
N LEU A 185 -47.04 -15.72 -19.47
CA LEU A 185 -45.83 -16.39 -18.96
C LEU A 185 -44.59 -15.48 -19.02
N PHE A 186 -44.40 -14.76 -20.12
CA PHE A 186 -43.28 -13.81 -20.24
C PHE A 186 -43.41 -12.63 -19.25
N VAL A 187 -44.63 -12.09 -19.06
CA VAL A 187 -44.82 -11.00 -18.09
C VAL A 187 -44.53 -11.49 -16.65
N ILE A 188 -45.00 -12.69 -16.27
CA ILE A 188 -44.73 -13.28 -14.95
C ILE A 188 -43.22 -13.51 -14.80
N ALA A 189 -42.54 -14.07 -15.81
CA ALA A 189 -41.08 -14.26 -15.80
C ALA A 189 -40.34 -12.93 -15.65
N TYR A 190 -40.75 -11.90 -16.36
CA TYR A 190 -40.18 -10.57 -16.26
C TYR A 190 -40.34 -9.96 -14.85
N LEU A 191 -41.52 -10.13 -14.22
CA LEU A 191 -41.75 -9.66 -12.87
C LEU A 191 -40.90 -10.39 -11.83
N ILE A 192 -40.73 -11.72 -11.97
CA ILE A 192 -39.86 -12.50 -11.07
C ILE A 192 -38.36 -12.06 -11.20
N LEU A 193 -37.89 -11.86 -12.41
CA LEU A 193 -36.48 -11.55 -12.66
C LEU A 193 -36.15 -10.07 -12.51
N GLY A 194 -37.03 -9.17 -12.94
CA GLY A 194 -36.75 -7.77 -13.15
C GLY A 194 -37.41 -6.79 -12.17
N LEU A 195 -38.43 -7.21 -11.38
CA LEU A 195 -39.17 -6.28 -10.52
C LEU A 195 -38.26 -5.54 -9.53
N GLU A 196 -37.34 -6.23 -8.91
CA GLU A 196 -36.38 -5.66 -7.96
C GLU A 196 -35.46 -4.63 -8.64
N ILE A 197 -34.94 -4.95 -9.84
CA ILE A 197 -34.10 -4.06 -10.64
C ILE A 197 -34.85 -2.80 -11.03
N VAL A 198 -36.10 -2.93 -11.48
CA VAL A 198 -36.95 -1.79 -11.86
C VAL A 198 -37.30 -0.91 -10.64
N ILE A 199 -37.63 -1.52 -9.51
CA ILE A 199 -37.91 -0.77 -8.28
C ILE A 199 -36.66 0.00 -7.83
N THR A 200 -35.49 -0.66 -7.88
CA THR A 200 -34.20 -0.02 -7.55
C THR A 200 -33.88 1.12 -8.50
N ALA A 201 -34.09 0.95 -9.81
CA ALA A 201 -33.92 2.01 -10.79
C ALA A 201 -34.85 3.21 -10.50
N ILE A 202 -36.14 2.98 -10.25
CA ILE A 202 -37.11 4.03 -9.92
C ILE A 202 -36.68 4.76 -8.64
N ARG A 203 -36.30 4.01 -7.60
CA ARG A 203 -35.84 4.55 -6.33
C ARG A 203 -34.58 5.43 -6.50
N ASN A 204 -33.66 5.00 -7.36
CA ASN A 204 -32.41 5.72 -7.65
C ASN A 204 -32.66 7.01 -8.45
N ILE A 205 -33.64 7.03 -9.35
CA ILE A 205 -34.08 8.27 -10.04
C ILE A 205 -34.55 9.32 -9.03
N PHE A 206 -35.45 8.94 -8.11
CA PHE A 206 -35.95 9.88 -7.07
C PHE A 206 -34.85 10.38 -6.12
N LYS A 207 -33.74 9.64 -6.00
CA LYS A 207 -32.55 10.01 -5.22
C LYS A 207 -31.54 10.85 -6.03
N GLY A 208 -31.84 11.23 -7.27
CA GLY A 208 -30.96 12.00 -8.16
C GLY A 208 -29.86 11.17 -8.85
N ASN A 209 -29.94 9.85 -8.79
CA ASN A 209 -29.05 8.91 -9.48
C ASN A 209 -29.69 8.44 -10.79
N VAL A 210 -29.75 9.29 -11.78
CA VAL A 210 -30.52 9.07 -13.02
C VAL A 210 -29.64 8.31 -13.97
N PHE A 211 -28.72 7.75 -14.03
CA PHE A 211 -27.95 7.03 -15.08
C PHE A 211 -27.08 5.91 -14.50
N ASP A 212 -27.68 5.08 -13.65
CA ASP A 212 -27.05 3.84 -13.19
C ASP A 212 -27.35 2.66 -14.13
N GLU A 213 -26.74 1.53 -13.86
CA GLU A 213 -26.91 0.31 -14.65
C GLU A 213 -28.34 -0.22 -14.58
N ASN A 214 -28.96 -0.18 -13.38
CA ASN A 214 -30.35 -0.62 -13.18
C ASN A 214 -31.33 0.22 -14.01
N PHE A 215 -31.08 1.53 -14.12
CA PHE A 215 -31.86 2.44 -14.96
C PHE A 215 -31.73 2.08 -16.44
N LEU A 216 -30.51 1.87 -16.93
CA LEU A 216 -30.27 1.53 -18.33
C LEU A 216 -30.93 0.20 -18.71
N MET A 217 -30.80 -0.82 -17.84
CA MET A 217 -31.41 -2.14 -18.03
C MET A 217 -32.93 -2.05 -17.96
N SER A 218 -33.50 -1.30 -17.00
CA SER A 218 -34.95 -1.13 -16.87
C SER A 218 -35.56 -0.44 -18.08
N ILE A 219 -34.98 0.66 -18.57
CA ILE A 219 -35.46 1.35 -19.76
C ILE A 219 -35.39 0.45 -21.00
N ALA A 220 -34.29 -0.27 -21.18
CA ALA A 220 -34.10 -1.13 -22.33
C ALA A 220 -35.13 -2.28 -22.35
N THR A 221 -35.37 -2.93 -21.21
CA THR A 221 -36.28 -4.08 -21.13
C THR A 221 -37.76 -3.67 -21.11
N ILE A 222 -38.12 -2.56 -20.47
CA ILE A 222 -39.46 -1.98 -20.56
C ILE A 222 -39.73 -1.50 -22.01
N GLY A 223 -38.73 -0.89 -22.66
CA GLY A 223 -38.81 -0.53 -24.06
C GLY A 223 -39.01 -1.75 -24.96
N ALA A 224 -38.32 -2.87 -24.70
CA ALA A 224 -38.53 -4.13 -25.44
C ALA A 224 -39.94 -4.69 -25.26
N LEU A 225 -40.51 -4.61 -24.04
CA LEU A 225 -41.91 -4.95 -23.79
C LEU A 225 -42.89 -4.06 -24.58
N ALA A 226 -42.62 -2.76 -24.62
CA ALA A 226 -43.43 -1.77 -25.36
C ALA A 226 -43.39 -2.03 -26.87
N VAL A 227 -42.31 -2.51 -27.40
CA VAL A 227 -42.14 -2.91 -28.81
C VAL A 227 -42.63 -4.36 -29.06
N GLN A 228 -43.31 -4.96 -28.09
CA GLN A 228 -43.87 -6.32 -28.13
C GLN A 228 -42.85 -7.46 -28.26
N ASN A 229 -41.60 -7.20 -27.88
CA ASN A 229 -40.52 -8.19 -27.90
C ASN A 229 -40.37 -8.88 -26.52
N TYR A 230 -41.42 -9.55 -26.08
CA TYR A 230 -41.56 -10.08 -24.70
C TYR A 230 -40.48 -11.09 -24.33
N ALA A 231 -40.22 -12.05 -25.25
CA ALA A 231 -39.18 -13.08 -25.02
C ALA A 231 -37.77 -12.47 -24.84
N GLU A 232 -37.49 -11.41 -25.56
CA GLU A 232 -36.21 -10.74 -25.50
C GLU A 232 -36.03 -9.93 -24.21
N ALA A 233 -37.10 -9.23 -23.78
CA ALA A 233 -37.09 -8.52 -22.50
C ALA A 233 -36.81 -9.45 -21.32
N VAL A 234 -37.45 -10.60 -21.28
CA VAL A 234 -37.22 -11.62 -20.25
C VAL A 234 -35.84 -12.23 -20.35
N GLY A 235 -35.37 -12.53 -21.56
CA GLY A 235 -34.03 -13.08 -21.78
C GLY A 235 -32.92 -12.14 -21.34
N VAL A 236 -33.04 -10.86 -21.62
CA VAL A 236 -32.08 -9.84 -21.16
C VAL A 236 -32.02 -9.80 -19.64
N MET A 237 -33.18 -9.78 -18.95
CA MET A 237 -33.22 -9.81 -17.50
C MET A 237 -32.65 -11.10 -16.92
N LEU A 238 -32.92 -12.24 -17.56
CA LEU A 238 -32.37 -13.52 -17.14
C LEU A 238 -30.85 -13.56 -17.23
N PHE A 239 -30.29 -13.14 -18.37
CA PHE A 239 -28.83 -13.09 -18.54
C PHE A 239 -28.19 -12.07 -17.62
N TYR A 240 -28.82 -10.93 -17.38
CA TYR A 240 -28.35 -9.94 -16.44
C TYR A 240 -28.27 -10.52 -15.02
N ARG A 241 -29.35 -11.15 -14.52
CA ARG A 241 -29.36 -11.81 -13.19
C ARG A 241 -28.32 -12.95 -13.08
N ILE A 242 -28.17 -13.75 -14.12
CA ILE A 242 -27.13 -14.77 -14.16
C ILE A 242 -25.76 -14.13 -14.07
N GLY A 243 -25.55 -13.03 -14.80
CA GLY A 243 -24.30 -12.27 -14.82
C GLY A 243 -23.96 -11.70 -13.45
N GLU A 244 -24.90 -11.00 -12.84
CA GLU A 244 -24.79 -10.41 -11.51
C GLU A 244 -24.42 -11.48 -10.45
N TRP A 245 -25.14 -12.60 -10.45
CA TRP A 245 -24.86 -13.72 -9.55
C TRP A 245 -23.46 -14.33 -9.73
N PHE A 246 -23.01 -14.54 -10.99
CA PHE A 246 -21.63 -15.01 -11.24
C PHE A 246 -20.60 -14.00 -10.83
N GLU A 247 -20.84 -12.73 -11.06
CA GLU A 247 -19.95 -11.63 -10.74
C GLU A 247 -19.76 -11.50 -9.22
N GLU A 248 -20.86 -11.48 -8.46
CA GLU A 248 -20.84 -11.51 -7.00
C GLU A 248 -20.07 -12.70 -6.44
N LYS A 249 -20.34 -13.91 -6.96
CA LYS A 249 -19.61 -15.12 -6.57
C LYS A 249 -18.12 -15.05 -6.90
N ALA A 250 -17.77 -14.54 -8.08
CA ALA A 250 -16.38 -14.42 -8.49
C ALA A 250 -15.63 -13.39 -7.64
N VAL A 251 -16.25 -12.25 -7.33
CA VAL A 251 -15.68 -11.21 -6.45
C VAL A 251 -15.58 -11.73 -5.01
N ALA A 252 -16.63 -12.34 -4.48
CA ALA A 252 -16.63 -12.93 -3.13
C ALA A 252 -15.55 -14.03 -3.00
N LYS A 253 -15.44 -14.92 -3.98
CA LYS A 253 -14.42 -15.97 -4.03
C LYS A 253 -13.00 -15.40 -4.09
N SER A 254 -12.81 -14.40 -4.93
CA SER A 254 -11.51 -13.73 -5.06
C SER A 254 -11.12 -13.03 -3.75
N ARG A 255 -12.08 -12.34 -3.14
CA ARG A 255 -11.90 -11.67 -1.85
C ARG A 255 -11.59 -12.66 -0.73
N SER A 256 -12.36 -13.74 -0.61
CA SER A 256 -12.10 -14.81 0.35
C SER A 256 -10.69 -15.38 0.18
N GLN A 257 -10.28 -15.72 -1.05
CA GLN A 257 -8.93 -16.24 -1.31
C GLN A 257 -7.82 -15.28 -0.91
N ILE A 258 -8.03 -13.96 -1.05
CA ILE A 258 -7.06 -12.95 -0.62
C ILE A 258 -7.06 -12.85 0.90
N MET A 259 -8.23 -12.78 1.54
CA MET A 259 -8.36 -12.71 3.00
C MET A 259 -7.89 -14.00 3.70
N ASP A 260 -8.25 -15.17 3.18
CA ASP A 260 -7.79 -16.47 3.70
C ASP A 260 -6.27 -16.61 3.64
N ALA A 261 -5.65 -16.02 2.60
CA ALA A 261 -4.20 -16.02 2.46
C ALA A 261 -3.49 -15.06 3.43
N LEU A 262 -4.22 -14.12 4.01
CA LEU A 262 -3.73 -13.07 4.91
C LEU A 262 -4.18 -13.31 6.36
N ASP A 263 -5.27 -14.05 6.58
CA ASP A 263 -5.78 -14.34 7.94
C ASP A 263 -4.97 -15.49 8.56
N LEU A 264 -3.94 -15.08 9.25
CA LEU A 264 -3.03 -15.96 10.01
C LEU A 264 -3.38 -15.97 11.50
N ARG A 265 -4.52 -15.37 11.92
CA ARG A 265 -4.92 -15.26 13.33
C ARG A 265 -5.45 -16.59 13.86
N PRO A 266 -4.86 -17.17 14.90
CA PRO A 266 -5.50 -18.24 15.64
C PRO A 266 -6.76 -17.72 16.36
N GLU A 267 -7.83 -18.48 16.30
CA GLU A 267 -9.09 -18.14 17.00
C GLU A 267 -8.97 -18.33 18.52
N THR A 268 -8.12 -19.27 18.96
CA THR A 268 -7.97 -19.65 20.36
C THR A 268 -6.51 -19.70 20.78
N VAL A 269 -6.28 -19.58 22.09
CA VAL A 269 -4.96 -19.69 22.73
C VAL A 269 -5.01 -20.71 23.86
N ASN A 270 -3.88 -21.40 24.09
CA ASN A 270 -3.72 -22.33 25.21
C ASN A 270 -3.12 -21.56 26.41
N LEU A 271 -3.96 -20.90 27.18
CA LEU A 271 -3.53 -20.14 28.37
C LEU A 271 -3.09 -21.12 29.47
N VAL A 272 -1.94 -20.86 30.08
CA VAL A 272 -1.41 -21.61 31.24
C VAL A 272 -1.74 -20.83 32.51
N GLN A 273 -2.63 -21.36 33.34
CA GLN A 273 -3.01 -20.77 34.61
C GLN A 273 -2.97 -21.83 35.71
N ASP A 274 -2.27 -21.55 36.79
CA ASP A 274 -2.11 -22.46 37.97
C ASP A 274 -1.61 -23.90 37.60
N GLY A 275 -0.81 -23.99 36.52
CA GLY A 275 -0.27 -25.28 36.01
C GLY A 275 -1.23 -26.07 35.11
N GLU A 276 -2.43 -25.57 34.88
CA GLU A 276 -3.40 -26.15 33.94
C GLU A 276 -3.44 -25.36 32.62
N VAL A 277 -3.68 -26.06 31.52
CA VAL A 277 -3.81 -25.46 30.19
C VAL A 277 -5.29 -25.30 29.87
N LYS A 278 -5.75 -24.06 29.74
CA LYS A 278 -7.12 -23.70 29.38
C LYS A 278 -7.19 -23.06 28.01
N VAL A 279 -8.06 -23.59 27.15
CA VAL A 279 -8.29 -22.98 25.80
C VAL A 279 -9.27 -21.82 25.96
N ILE A 280 -8.83 -20.63 25.55
CA ILE A 280 -9.63 -19.41 25.56
C ILE A 280 -9.61 -18.74 24.17
N PRO A 281 -10.56 -17.86 23.84
CA PRO A 281 -10.47 -17.02 22.65
C PRO A 281 -9.21 -16.15 22.68
N ALA A 282 -8.56 -15.96 21.54
CA ALA A 282 -7.32 -15.18 21.47
C ALA A 282 -7.50 -13.72 21.89
N GLY A 283 -8.71 -13.15 21.70
CA GLY A 283 -9.03 -11.78 22.13
C GLY A 283 -9.17 -11.59 23.64
N ASP A 284 -9.31 -12.68 24.41
CA ASP A 284 -9.44 -12.62 25.86
C ASP A 284 -8.09 -12.70 26.59
N ALA A 285 -7.01 -13.06 25.89
CA ALA A 285 -5.66 -13.11 26.42
C ALA A 285 -5.11 -11.71 26.69
N LYS A 286 -4.44 -11.54 27.84
CA LYS A 286 -3.92 -10.25 28.32
C LYS A 286 -2.40 -10.21 28.28
N VAL A 287 -1.88 -8.99 28.22
CA VAL A 287 -0.43 -8.76 28.38
C VAL A 287 0.04 -9.30 29.72
N GLY A 288 1.08 -10.11 29.68
CA GLY A 288 1.64 -10.79 30.84
C GLY A 288 1.20 -12.26 31.01
N ASP A 289 0.16 -12.70 30.31
CA ASP A 289 -0.29 -14.09 30.33
C ASP A 289 0.77 -15.03 29.73
N ILE A 290 0.81 -16.27 30.25
CA ILE A 290 1.68 -17.31 29.69
C ILE A 290 0.85 -18.24 28.83
N VAL A 291 1.28 -18.41 27.58
CA VAL A 291 0.60 -19.21 26.57
C VAL A 291 1.51 -20.35 26.12
N LEU A 292 0.95 -21.54 26.04
CA LEU A 292 1.61 -22.74 25.49
C LEU A 292 1.38 -22.83 23.97
N VAL A 293 2.48 -22.86 23.22
CA VAL A 293 2.48 -23.09 21.77
C VAL A 293 3.07 -24.45 21.47
N ARG A 294 2.23 -25.39 21.02
CA ARG A 294 2.64 -26.77 20.73
C ARG A 294 3.22 -26.89 19.32
N PRO A 295 3.96 -27.95 19.01
CA PRO A 295 4.35 -28.27 17.64
C PRO A 295 3.10 -28.36 16.73
N GLY A 296 3.14 -27.64 15.59
CA GLY A 296 2.02 -27.51 14.68
C GLY A 296 1.05 -26.38 15.00
N ASP A 297 1.14 -25.75 16.18
CA ASP A 297 0.32 -24.58 16.51
C ASP A 297 0.89 -23.30 15.86
N ARG A 298 -0.02 -22.40 15.48
CA ARG A 298 0.36 -21.03 15.14
C ARG A 298 0.54 -20.22 16.41
N VAL A 299 1.56 -19.37 16.43
CA VAL A 299 1.81 -18.41 17.50
C VAL A 299 0.66 -17.41 17.55
N PRO A 300 -0.08 -17.33 18.68
CA PRO A 300 -1.33 -16.57 18.71
C PRO A 300 -1.13 -15.06 18.85
N LEU A 301 -0.11 -14.65 19.60
CA LEU A 301 0.14 -13.28 19.99
C LEU A 301 1.65 -12.98 19.93
N ASP A 302 2.03 -11.71 19.90
CA ASP A 302 3.43 -11.31 20.00
C ASP A 302 3.92 -11.44 21.45
N GLY A 303 5.12 -11.97 21.64
CA GLY A 303 5.66 -12.14 22.99
C GLY A 303 7.08 -12.69 23.02
N VAL A 304 7.53 -13.06 24.23
CA VAL A 304 8.86 -13.59 24.49
C VAL A 304 8.75 -15.00 25.06
N ILE A 305 9.59 -15.92 24.56
CA ILE A 305 9.67 -17.28 25.07
C ILE A 305 10.25 -17.27 26.48
N THR A 306 9.52 -17.84 27.43
CA THR A 306 9.95 -17.97 28.81
C THR A 306 10.60 -19.32 29.07
N GLU A 307 10.14 -20.38 28.40
CA GLU A 307 10.61 -21.76 28.59
C GLU A 307 10.47 -22.56 27.30
N GLY A 308 11.39 -23.51 27.06
CA GLY A 308 11.40 -24.38 25.91
C GLY A 308 12.34 -23.91 24.81
N GLU A 309 12.59 -24.82 23.85
CA GLU A 309 13.37 -24.59 22.63
C GLU A 309 12.62 -25.17 21.45
N SER A 310 12.58 -24.45 20.33
CA SER A 310 11.95 -24.91 19.09
C SER A 310 12.55 -24.28 17.84
N ARG A 311 12.04 -24.73 16.69
CA ARG A 311 12.21 -24.06 15.40
C ARG A 311 10.85 -23.49 15.00
N ILE A 312 10.85 -22.22 14.64
CA ILE A 312 9.65 -21.49 14.23
C ILE A 312 9.73 -21.20 12.73
N ASP A 313 8.72 -21.61 12.01
CA ASP A 313 8.51 -21.19 10.62
C ASP A 313 7.91 -19.79 10.62
N THR A 314 8.70 -18.80 10.22
CA THR A 314 8.30 -17.40 10.11
C THR A 314 7.76 -17.07 8.74
N SER A 315 7.81 -17.99 7.78
CA SER A 315 7.44 -17.77 6.37
C SER A 315 6.01 -17.22 6.16
N PRO A 316 5.00 -17.58 6.99
CA PRO A 316 3.67 -17.01 6.83
C PRO A 316 3.60 -15.50 7.09
N VAL A 317 4.50 -14.98 7.93
CA VAL A 317 4.54 -13.56 8.34
C VAL A 317 5.64 -12.80 7.60
N THR A 318 6.85 -13.37 7.55
CA THR A 318 8.03 -12.69 6.97
C THR A 318 8.32 -13.08 5.53
N GLY A 319 7.78 -14.20 5.05
CA GLY A 319 8.10 -14.75 3.73
C GLY A 319 9.44 -15.47 3.64
N GLU A 320 10.19 -15.61 4.76
CA GLU A 320 11.48 -16.31 4.79
C GLU A 320 11.28 -17.83 4.88
N PRO A 321 11.83 -18.61 3.94
CA PRO A 321 11.58 -20.05 3.90
C PRO A 321 12.38 -20.88 4.93
N VAL A 322 13.31 -20.25 5.63
CA VAL A 322 14.20 -20.94 6.59
C VAL A 322 13.68 -20.77 8.01
N PRO A 323 13.30 -21.86 8.71
CA PRO A 323 12.85 -21.77 10.10
C PRO A 323 13.93 -21.27 11.05
N VAL A 324 13.55 -20.38 11.96
CA VAL A 324 14.42 -19.75 12.95
C VAL A 324 14.44 -20.59 14.24
N SER A 325 15.63 -20.84 14.80
CA SER A 325 15.75 -21.48 16.11
C SER A 325 15.50 -20.47 17.22
N VAL A 326 14.63 -20.82 18.16
CA VAL A 326 14.22 -19.97 19.29
C VAL A 326 14.42 -20.69 20.62
N LYS A 327 14.74 -19.94 21.65
CA LYS A 327 14.96 -20.39 23.03
C LYS A 327 14.43 -19.38 24.05
N ALA A 328 14.49 -19.69 25.31
CA ALA A 328 14.12 -18.74 26.37
C ALA A 328 14.82 -17.39 26.16
N GLY A 329 14.05 -16.30 26.22
CA GLY A 329 14.47 -14.93 25.92
C GLY A 329 14.33 -14.50 24.45
N SER A 330 14.01 -15.42 23.51
CA SER A 330 13.77 -15.08 22.10
C SER A 330 12.40 -14.45 21.92
N GLN A 331 12.32 -13.37 21.15
CA GLN A 331 11.04 -12.79 20.72
C GLN A 331 10.39 -13.67 19.65
N ILE A 332 9.05 -13.73 19.67
CA ILE A 332 8.25 -14.52 18.75
C ILE A 332 7.04 -13.70 18.30
N LEU A 333 6.77 -13.72 16.99
CA LEU A 333 5.68 -12.95 16.38
C LEU A 333 4.45 -13.83 16.16
N SER A 334 3.29 -13.22 16.32
CA SER A 334 2.00 -13.85 15.99
C SER A 334 1.93 -14.26 14.50
N GLY A 335 1.21 -15.36 14.24
CA GLY A 335 1.05 -15.91 12.88
C GLY A 335 2.16 -16.85 12.42
N CYS A 336 3.33 -16.87 13.05
CA CYS A 336 4.38 -17.86 12.80
C CYS A 336 3.93 -19.27 13.23
N MET A 337 4.54 -20.32 12.70
CA MET A 337 4.19 -21.70 13.01
C MET A 337 5.29 -22.40 13.82
N ASN A 338 4.93 -23.00 14.93
CA ASN A 338 5.85 -23.80 15.73
C ASN A 338 6.06 -25.19 15.11
N ILE A 339 7.33 -25.61 14.89
CA ILE A 339 7.62 -26.87 14.17
C ILE A 339 7.90 -28.02 15.12
N ASN A 340 8.81 -27.87 16.09
CA ASN A 340 9.42 -29.01 16.77
C ASN A 340 9.03 -29.15 18.24
N GLY A 341 9.47 -28.25 19.11
CA GLY A 341 9.30 -28.32 20.55
C GLY A 341 8.11 -27.51 21.06
N ALA A 342 7.53 -27.89 22.19
CA ALA A 342 6.58 -27.03 22.86
C ALA A 342 7.33 -25.86 23.52
N VAL A 343 6.80 -24.64 23.37
CA VAL A 343 7.36 -23.44 23.99
C VAL A 343 6.29 -22.72 24.78
N TRP A 344 6.69 -22.17 25.93
CA TRP A 344 5.88 -21.27 26.75
C TRP A 344 6.30 -19.85 26.45
N MET A 345 5.35 -19.01 26.10
CA MET A 345 5.60 -17.61 25.79
C MET A 345 4.80 -16.70 26.71
N LYS A 346 5.41 -15.60 27.09
CA LYS A 346 4.74 -14.49 27.78
C LYS A 346 4.24 -13.49 26.76
N VAL A 347 2.97 -13.18 26.83
CA VAL A 347 2.32 -12.21 25.94
C VAL A 347 2.83 -10.79 26.23
N GLU A 348 3.33 -10.08 25.22
CA GLU A 348 3.78 -8.68 25.33
C GLU A 348 2.80 -7.69 24.74
N LYS A 349 2.02 -8.09 23.72
CA LYS A 349 1.04 -7.22 23.08
C LYS A 349 -0.34 -7.87 23.03
N PRO A 350 -1.43 -7.10 23.20
CA PRO A 350 -2.78 -7.60 23.00
C PRO A 350 -3.03 -7.99 21.54
N LEU A 351 -4.07 -8.77 21.27
CA LEU A 351 -4.39 -9.22 19.90
C LEU A 351 -4.56 -8.05 18.91
N SER A 352 -5.14 -6.93 19.37
CA SER A 352 -5.34 -5.72 18.56
C SER A 352 -4.04 -5.08 18.07
N GLU A 353 -2.94 -5.27 18.79
CA GLU A 353 -1.62 -4.71 18.48
C GLU A 353 -0.64 -5.77 17.95
N SER A 354 -1.08 -7.03 17.85
CA SER A 354 -0.24 -8.13 17.36
C SER A 354 0.15 -7.93 15.89
N MET A 355 1.29 -8.51 15.49
CA MET A 355 1.83 -8.37 14.13
C MET A 355 0.84 -8.80 13.06
N VAL A 356 0.14 -9.91 13.28
CA VAL A 356 -0.89 -10.40 12.34
C VAL A 356 -2.05 -9.42 12.20
N THR A 357 -2.53 -8.83 13.31
CA THR A 357 -3.60 -7.83 13.26
C THR A 357 -3.13 -6.57 12.53
N ARG A 358 -1.91 -6.11 12.79
CA ARG A 358 -1.31 -4.96 12.07
C ARG A 358 -1.18 -5.21 10.58
N ILE A 359 -0.79 -6.43 10.16
CA ILE A 359 -0.73 -6.81 8.74
C ILE A 359 -2.12 -6.76 8.12
N LEU A 360 -3.13 -7.37 8.75
CA LEU A 360 -4.51 -7.37 8.26
C LEU A 360 -5.07 -5.96 8.16
N ASP A 361 -4.91 -5.16 9.21
CA ASP A 361 -5.36 -3.77 9.22
C ASP A 361 -4.68 -2.94 8.13
N SER A 362 -3.40 -3.18 7.90
CA SER A 362 -2.67 -2.48 6.84
C SER A 362 -3.14 -2.88 5.44
N VAL A 363 -3.42 -4.16 5.21
CA VAL A 363 -3.98 -4.63 3.93
C VAL A 363 -5.40 -4.10 3.72
N GLU A 364 -6.22 -4.10 4.76
CA GLU A 364 -7.56 -3.54 4.73
C GLU A 364 -7.53 -2.01 4.55
N ASN A 365 -6.57 -1.32 5.18
CA ASN A 365 -6.33 0.11 4.99
C ASN A 365 -5.86 0.42 3.58
N ALA A 366 -4.97 -0.42 3.05
CA ALA A 366 -4.45 -0.28 1.70
C ALA A 366 -5.56 -0.38 0.65
N ALA A 367 -6.55 -1.24 0.86
CA ALA A 367 -7.70 -1.35 -0.01
C ALA A 367 -8.59 -0.09 0.00
N ALA A 368 -8.50 0.76 1.04
CA ALA A 368 -9.26 2.00 1.15
C ALA A 368 -8.71 3.14 0.29
N SER A 369 -7.41 3.16 0.00
CA SER A 369 -6.80 4.20 -0.81
C SER A 369 -7.02 3.93 -2.30
N LYS A 370 -7.82 4.80 -2.95
CA LYS A 370 -8.21 4.64 -4.38
C LYS A 370 -7.06 5.06 -5.30
N PRO A 371 -6.57 4.17 -6.19
CA PRO A 371 -5.60 4.53 -7.21
C PRO A 371 -6.10 5.63 -8.15
N ARG A 372 -5.20 6.37 -8.80
CA ARG A 372 -5.57 7.41 -9.79
C ARG A 372 -6.41 6.84 -10.93
N ILE A 373 -6.11 5.61 -11.36
CA ILE A 373 -6.86 4.93 -12.42
C ILE A 373 -8.32 4.66 -12.02
N ASP A 374 -8.58 4.31 -10.76
CA ASP A 374 -9.94 4.10 -10.25
C ASP A 374 -10.73 5.42 -10.22
N ARG A 375 -10.08 6.51 -9.80
CA ARG A 375 -10.65 7.87 -9.88
C ARG A 375 -10.94 8.30 -11.32
N PHE A 376 -10.06 7.95 -12.26
CA PHE A 376 -10.29 8.19 -13.69
C PHE A 376 -11.52 7.44 -14.20
N ILE A 377 -11.68 6.15 -13.87
CA ILE A 377 -12.83 5.34 -14.28
C ILE A 377 -14.13 5.93 -13.74
N THR A 378 -14.15 6.34 -12.47
CA THR A 378 -15.33 6.98 -11.86
C THR A 378 -15.68 8.30 -12.56
N ARG A 379 -14.68 9.14 -12.90
CA ARG A 379 -14.87 10.38 -13.66
C ARG A 379 -15.34 10.11 -15.08
N PHE A 380 -14.74 9.12 -15.74
CA PHE A 380 -15.12 8.69 -17.08
C PHE A 380 -16.58 8.23 -17.14
N SER A 381 -17.01 7.35 -16.24
CA SER A 381 -18.40 6.87 -16.19
C SER A 381 -19.41 8.00 -16.07
N ARG A 382 -19.09 9.05 -15.28
CA ARG A 382 -19.97 10.22 -15.09
C ARG A 382 -20.22 11.02 -16.38
N VAL A 383 -19.24 11.08 -17.28
CA VAL A 383 -19.35 11.78 -18.57
C VAL A 383 -19.86 10.85 -19.66
N TYR A 384 -19.39 9.60 -19.65
CA TYR A 384 -19.69 8.59 -20.65
C TYR A 384 -21.19 8.23 -20.68
N THR A 385 -21.82 7.99 -19.52
CA THR A 385 -23.21 7.50 -19.48
C THR A 385 -24.22 8.51 -20.05
N PRO A 386 -24.20 9.81 -19.69
CA PRO A 386 -25.09 10.80 -20.35
C PRO A 386 -24.85 10.92 -21.85
N PHE A 387 -23.57 10.84 -22.29
CA PHE A 387 -23.25 10.90 -23.72
C PHE A 387 -23.84 9.70 -24.49
N VAL A 388 -23.74 8.51 -23.93
CA VAL A 388 -24.32 7.30 -24.53
C VAL A 388 -25.83 7.36 -24.59
N VAL A 389 -26.51 7.85 -23.53
CA VAL A 389 -27.96 8.01 -23.52
C VAL A 389 -28.40 9.01 -24.60
N LEU A 390 -27.69 10.13 -24.75
CA LEU A 390 -27.95 11.08 -25.82
C LEU A 390 -27.80 10.44 -27.21
N LEU A 391 -26.74 9.68 -27.42
CA LEU A 391 -26.48 8.97 -28.69
C LEU A 391 -27.57 7.92 -28.98
N ALA A 392 -28.06 7.20 -27.95
CA ALA A 392 -29.15 6.27 -28.09
C ALA A 392 -30.45 6.96 -28.49
N ILE A 393 -30.76 8.11 -27.89
CA ILE A 393 -31.92 8.95 -28.28
C ILE A 393 -31.77 9.41 -29.73
N CYS A 394 -30.61 9.89 -30.15
CA CYS A 394 -30.35 10.28 -31.53
C CYS A 394 -30.51 9.09 -32.49
N THR A 395 -30.02 7.89 -32.09
CA THR A 395 -30.17 6.66 -32.90
C THR A 395 -31.62 6.21 -33.03
N ALA A 396 -32.45 6.43 -31.97
CA ALA A 396 -33.89 6.13 -32.02
C ALA A 396 -34.65 7.09 -32.94
N ILE A 397 -34.34 8.40 -32.88
CA ILE A 397 -35.16 9.46 -33.52
C ILE A 397 -34.72 9.72 -34.98
N ILE A 398 -33.43 10.04 -35.18
CA ILE A 398 -32.96 10.56 -36.49
C ILE A 398 -33.17 9.55 -37.61
N PRO A 399 -32.72 8.30 -37.52
CA PRO A 399 -32.97 7.32 -38.59
C PRO A 399 -34.46 6.97 -38.75
N SER A 400 -35.24 6.93 -37.64
CA SER A 400 -36.69 6.69 -37.69
C SER A 400 -37.41 7.73 -38.49
N LEU A 401 -37.04 9.00 -38.37
CA LEU A 401 -37.64 10.12 -39.15
C LEU A 401 -37.26 10.02 -40.64
N ILE A 402 -36.08 9.48 -40.96
CA ILE A 402 -35.60 9.35 -42.35
C ILE A 402 -36.20 8.11 -43.05
N THR A 403 -36.21 6.96 -42.31
CA THR A 403 -36.60 5.66 -42.92
C THR A 403 -38.03 5.28 -42.66
N GLY A 404 -38.72 5.89 -41.69
CA GLY A 404 -40.07 5.51 -41.25
C GLY A 404 -40.12 4.23 -40.37
N GLU A 405 -39.00 3.55 -40.16
CA GLU A 405 -38.91 2.26 -39.45
C GLU A 405 -38.70 2.44 -37.93
N TRP A 406 -39.68 3.02 -37.23
CA TRP A 406 -39.57 3.32 -35.79
C TRP A 406 -39.27 2.07 -34.97
N HIS A 407 -39.91 0.97 -35.21
CA HIS A 407 -39.76 -0.27 -34.48
C HIS A 407 -38.29 -0.75 -34.47
N LYS A 408 -37.66 -0.73 -35.63
CA LYS A 408 -36.28 -1.18 -35.85
C LYS A 408 -35.28 -0.25 -35.12
N TRP A 409 -35.40 1.06 -35.29
CA TRP A 409 -34.44 1.99 -34.76
C TRP A 409 -34.56 2.22 -33.27
N VAL A 410 -35.80 2.16 -32.70
CA VAL A 410 -36.01 2.13 -31.26
C VAL A 410 -35.39 0.87 -30.64
N TYR A 411 -35.60 -0.29 -31.26
CA TYR A 411 -34.97 -1.53 -30.81
C TYR A 411 -33.43 -1.45 -30.86
N THR A 412 -32.89 -0.92 -31.95
CA THR A 412 -31.41 -0.71 -32.08
C THR A 412 -30.88 0.23 -31.02
N ALA A 413 -31.58 1.31 -30.68
CA ALA A 413 -31.20 2.24 -29.63
C ALA A 413 -31.25 1.59 -28.25
N LEU A 414 -32.28 0.78 -27.96
CA LEU A 414 -32.38 0.02 -26.71
C LEU A 414 -31.24 -0.99 -26.56
N THR A 415 -30.92 -1.71 -27.66
CA THR A 415 -29.75 -2.63 -27.70
C THR A 415 -28.44 -1.88 -27.43
N PHE A 416 -28.27 -0.70 -28.05
CA PHE A 416 -27.12 0.15 -27.82
C PHE A 416 -26.99 0.62 -26.36
N LEU A 417 -28.10 0.94 -25.70
CA LEU A 417 -28.12 1.30 -24.29
C LEU A 417 -27.63 0.14 -23.39
N VAL A 418 -28.09 -1.08 -23.63
CA VAL A 418 -27.67 -2.28 -22.89
C VAL A 418 -26.17 -2.52 -23.03
N ILE A 419 -25.64 -2.43 -24.27
CA ILE A 419 -24.21 -2.64 -24.55
C ILE A 419 -23.34 -1.64 -23.81
N SER A 420 -23.84 -0.47 -23.50
CA SER A 420 -23.06 0.68 -23.04
C SER A 420 -22.72 0.68 -21.56
N CYS A 421 -23.21 -0.29 -20.74
CA CYS A 421 -22.84 -0.36 -19.31
C CYS A 421 -21.32 -0.61 -19.11
N PRO A 422 -20.58 0.19 -18.34
CA PRO A 422 -19.15 -0.01 -18.13
C PRO A 422 -18.81 -1.00 -16.99
N CYS A 423 -19.69 -1.99 -16.70
CA CYS A 423 -19.61 -2.86 -15.52
C CYS A 423 -18.25 -3.57 -15.37
N ALA A 424 -17.76 -4.20 -16.44
CA ALA A 424 -16.46 -4.89 -16.45
C ALA A 424 -15.27 -3.98 -16.08
N LEU A 425 -15.35 -2.69 -16.43
CA LEU A 425 -14.29 -1.73 -16.19
C LEU A 425 -14.24 -1.31 -14.70
N VAL A 426 -15.42 -1.06 -14.11
CA VAL A 426 -15.56 -0.56 -12.75
C VAL A 426 -15.07 -1.56 -11.70
N LEU A 427 -15.24 -2.86 -11.96
CA LEU A 427 -14.92 -3.92 -11.00
C LEU A 427 -13.52 -4.50 -11.18
N SER A 428 -13.06 -4.67 -12.41
CA SER A 428 -11.82 -5.39 -12.67
C SER A 428 -10.56 -4.64 -12.23
N VAL A 429 -10.58 -3.30 -12.23
CA VAL A 429 -9.42 -2.49 -11.87
C VAL A 429 -9.16 -2.48 -10.36
N PRO A 430 -10.14 -2.15 -9.49
CA PRO A 430 -9.94 -2.27 -8.04
C PRO A 430 -9.50 -3.67 -7.62
N LEU A 431 -10.09 -4.71 -8.23
CA LEU A 431 -9.73 -6.10 -7.94
C LEU A 431 -8.29 -6.44 -8.33
N ALA A 432 -7.76 -5.87 -9.43
CA ALA A 432 -6.37 -6.06 -9.82
C ALA A 432 -5.40 -5.46 -8.77
N PHE A 433 -5.70 -4.25 -8.27
CA PHE A 433 -4.89 -3.62 -7.21
C PHE A 433 -5.00 -4.40 -5.89
N PHE A 434 -6.19 -4.83 -5.51
CA PHE A 434 -6.39 -5.65 -4.33
C PHE A 434 -5.62 -6.99 -4.41
N SER A 435 -5.65 -7.64 -5.58
CA SER A 435 -4.85 -8.84 -5.84
C SER A 435 -3.34 -8.56 -5.77
N GLY A 436 -2.90 -7.38 -6.23
CA GLY A 436 -1.50 -6.95 -6.12
C GLY A 436 -1.04 -6.77 -4.68
N ILE A 437 -1.86 -6.15 -3.84
CA ILE A 437 -1.61 -5.98 -2.41
C ILE A 437 -1.51 -7.36 -1.74
N GLY A 438 -2.46 -8.27 -2.02
CA GLY A 438 -2.43 -9.64 -1.50
C GLY A 438 -1.21 -10.44 -1.96
N ALA A 439 -0.75 -10.25 -3.21
CA ALA A 439 0.48 -10.89 -3.72
C ALA A 439 1.74 -10.38 -3.01
N GLY A 440 1.79 -9.09 -2.67
CA GLY A 440 2.86 -8.49 -1.88
C GLY A 440 2.91 -9.07 -0.46
N SER A 441 1.78 -9.10 0.21
CA SER A 441 1.68 -9.60 1.58
C SER A 441 2.17 -11.05 1.70
N LYS A 442 1.85 -11.91 0.73
CA LYS A 442 2.40 -13.29 0.66
C LYS A 442 3.93 -13.38 0.57
N GLN A 443 4.58 -12.31 0.16
CA GLN A 443 6.04 -12.21 0.04
C GLN A 443 6.66 -11.34 1.15
N GLY A 444 5.91 -11.05 2.22
CA GLY A 444 6.37 -10.19 3.30
C GLY A 444 6.48 -8.71 2.90
N ILE A 445 5.76 -8.28 1.86
CA ILE A 445 5.74 -6.90 1.37
C ILE A 445 4.36 -6.29 1.66
N LEU A 446 4.32 -5.33 2.56
CA LEU A 446 3.10 -4.65 2.94
C LEU A 446 2.96 -3.33 2.19
N PHE A 447 2.04 -3.25 1.24
CA PHE A 447 1.67 -2.01 0.57
C PHE A 447 0.57 -1.29 1.37
N LYS A 448 0.80 -0.04 1.77
CA LYS A 448 -0.19 0.74 2.52
C LYS A 448 -1.25 1.40 1.63
N GLY A 449 -1.32 1.04 0.37
CA GLY A 449 -2.38 1.54 -0.51
C GLY A 449 -2.24 1.14 -1.97
N GLY A 450 -3.36 1.20 -2.68
CA GLY A 450 -3.37 1.10 -4.13
C GLY A 450 -2.62 2.27 -4.79
N VAL A 451 -2.60 3.44 -4.14
CA VAL A 451 -1.85 4.62 -4.59
C VAL A 451 -0.35 4.34 -4.54
N ALA A 452 0.16 3.76 -3.44
CA ALA A 452 1.56 3.35 -3.29
C ALA A 452 1.96 2.35 -4.39
N LEU A 453 1.12 1.34 -4.64
CA LEU A 453 1.35 0.34 -5.68
C LEU A 453 1.34 0.96 -7.10
N GLU A 454 0.49 1.96 -7.34
CA GLU A 454 0.46 2.69 -8.61
C GLU A 454 1.68 3.60 -8.79
N ALA A 455 2.11 4.31 -7.75
CA ALA A 455 3.30 5.14 -7.75
C ALA A 455 4.56 4.29 -8.00
N LEU A 456 4.67 3.16 -7.29
CA LEU A 456 5.79 2.23 -7.41
C LEU A 456 6.01 1.70 -8.84
N LYS A 457 4.93 1.53 -9.62
CA LYS A 457 5.01 1.16 -11.03
C LYS A 457 5.85 2.16 -11.87
N ASN A 458 5.82 3.44 -11.50
CA ASN A 458 6.43 4.53 -12.24
C ASN A 458 7.84 4.88 -11.78
N VAL A 459 8.31 4.29 -10.68
CA VAL A 459 9.64 4.52 -10.10
C VAL A 459 10.74 4.21 -11.12
N LYS A 460 11.74 5.08 -11.18
CA LYS A 460 12.93 5.00 -12.03
C LYS A 460 14.21 4.81 -11.24
N THR A 461 14.24 5.29 -10.01
CA THR A 461 15.43 5.25 -9.16
C THR A 461 15.10 4.70 -7.79
N ILE A 462 15.94 3.80 -7.30
CA ILE A 462 15.88 3.29 -5.94
C ILE A 462 17.00 3.92 -5.14
N VAL A 463 16.64 4.72 -4.17
CA VAL A 463 17.55 5.39 -3.24
C VAL A 463 17.49 4.66 -1.91
N MET A 464 18.61 4.23 -1.39
CA MET A 464 18.70 3.40 -0.20
C MET A 464 19.56 4.07 0.87
N ASP A 465 19.13 4.02 2.13
CA ASP A 465 20.06 4.27 3.23
C ASP A 465 21.09 3.14 3.33
N LYS A 466 22.25 3.42 3.91
CA LYS A 466 23.27 2.38 4.11
C LYS A 466 22.91 1.48 5.30
N THR A 467 22.80 2.07 6.49
CA THR A 467 22.73 1.35 7.78
C THR A 467 21.35 0.74 7.98
N GLY A 468 21.28 -0.57 8.36
CA GLY A 468 20.01 -1.27 8.54
C GLY A 468 19.27 -1.62 7.23
N THR A 469 19.57 -0.96 6.13
CA THR A 469 18.97 -1.17 4.80
C THR A 469 19.86 -2.04 3.92
N ILE A 470 21.03 -1.55 3.48
CA ILE A 470 22.01 -2.30 2.69
C ILE A 470 22.82 -3.21 3.62
N THR A 471 23.09 -2.74 4.82
CA THR A 471 23.79 -3.45 5.88
C THR A 471 22.82 -3.94 6.95
N LYS A 472 23.28 -4.79 7.85
CA LYS A 472 22.47 -5.39 8.93
C LYS A 472 22.21 -4.43 10.10
N GLY A 473 22.92 -3.28 10.15
CA GLY A 473 22.88 -2.37 11.31
C GLY A 473 23.63 -2.91 12.52
N ASN A 474 24.42 -3.97 12.35
CA ASN A 474 25.23 -4.58 13.40
C ASN A 474 26.70 -4.23 13.21
N PHE A 475 27.30 -3.70 14.25
CA PHE A 475 28.74 -3.50 14.27
C PHE A 475 29.44 -4.82 14.61
N VAL A 476 30.37 -5.26 13.77
CA VAL A 476 31.14 -6.48 13.98
C VAL A 476 32.63 -6.17 13.84
N VAL A 477 33.43 -6.74 14.73
CA VAL A 477 34.88 -6.67 14.63
C VAL A 477 35.32 -7.48 13.41
N GLN A 478 35.73 -6.78 12.35
CA GLN A 478 36.15 -7.38 11.08
C GLN A 478 37.61 -7.77 11.11
N GLN A 479 38.44 -6.95 11.78
CA GLN A 479 39.89 -7.17 11.83
C GLN A 479 40.45 -6.74 13.18
N VAL A 480 41.42 -7.51 13.67
CA VAL A 480 42.23 -7.18 14.84
C VAL A 480 43.67 -7.18 14.37
N VAL A 481 44.37 -6.06 14.50
CA VAL A 481 45.74 -5.90 14.00
C VAL A 481 46.66 -5.53 15.17
N SER A 482 47.58 -6.39 15.52
CA SER A 482 48.64 -6.09 16.48
C SER A 482 49.82 -5.40 15.76
N LEU A 483 50.28 -4.29 16.30
CA LEU A 483 51.50 -3.58 15.87
C LEU A 483 52.71 -3.89 16.75
N ASP A 484 52.52 -4.69 17.79
CA ASP A 484 53.58 -5.13 18.70
C ASP A 484 53.69 -6.69 18.63
N GLU A 485 54.82 -7.18 18.16
CA GLU A 485 55.07 -8.63 18.01
C GLU A 485 54.95 -9.44 19.31
N SER A 486 55.02 -8.74 20.46
CA SER A 486 54.88 -9.38 21.78
C SER A 486 53.41 -9.58 22.21
N ILE A 487 52.45 -8.96 21.51
CA ILE A 487 51.01 -8.97 21.83
C ILE A 487 50.27 -9.72 20.71
N SER A 488 49.67 -10.84 21.03
CA SER A 488 48.84 -11.57 20.06
C SER A 488 47.50 -10.80 19.78
N GLU A 489 46.90 -11.04 18.63
CA GLU A 489 45.60 -10.49 18.26
C GLU A 489 44.50 -10.79 19.31
N ASP A 490 44.51 -12.02 19.85
CA ASP A 490 43.57 -12.42 20.90
C ASP A 490 43.80 -11.67 22.22
N LYS A 491 45.07 -11.39 22.56
CA LYS A 491 45.39 -10.56 23.72
C LYS A 491 45.01 -9.11 23.50
N LEU A 492 45.17 -8.59 22.29
CA LEU A 492 44.74 -7.24 21.91
C LEU A 492 43.21 -7.12 22.03
N LEU A 493 42.47 -8.12 21.53
CA LEU A 493 40.99 -8.15 21.64
C LEU A 493 40.57 -8.29 23.11
N SER A 494 41.27 -9.06 23.94
CA SER A 494 41.00 -9.15 25.38
C SER A 494 41.17 -7.82 26.10
N LEU A 495 42.23 -7.06 25.77
CA LEU A 495 42.47 -5.73 26.34
C LEU A 495 41.38 -4.73 25.91
N ALA A 496 40.99 -4.72 24.63
CA ALA A 496 39.91 -3.88 24.12
C ALA A 496 38.58 -4.19 24.80
N ALA A 497 38.21 -5.47 24.87
CA ALA A 497 36.96 -5.92 25.52
C ALA A 497 36.96 -5.59 27.04
N SER A 498 38.12 -5.67 27.68
CA SER A 498 38.24 -5.25 29.09
C SER A 498 37.98 -3.77 29.28
N CYS A 499 38.53 -2.91 28.42
CA CYS A 499 38.27 -1.47 28.45
C CYS A 499 36.81 -1.14 28.19
N GLU A 500 36.18 -1.78 27.24
CA GLU A 500 34.84 -1.49 26.78
C GLU A 500 33.73 -2.21 27.59
N SER A 501 34.12 -3.07 28.55
CA SER A 501 33.19 -3.93 29.31
C SER A 501 32.08 -3.20 30.08
N ALA A 502 32.26 -1.92 30.41
CA ALA A 502 31.30 -1.08 31.12
C ALA A 502 30.53 -0.12 30.19
N SER A 503 30.87 -0.04 28.92
CA SER A 503 30.25 0.86 27.96
C SER A 503 29.04 0.21 27.31
N THR A 504 27.97 0.99 27.12
CA THR A 504 26.75 0.58 26.41
C THR A 504 26.78 1.01 24.93
N HIS A 505 27.90 1.55 24.47
CA HIS A 505 28.04 1.97 23.07
C HIS A 505 28.03 0.76 22.12
N PRO A 506 27.36 0.81 20.95
CA PRO A 506 27.29 -0.32 20.01
C PRO A 506 28.64 -0.90 19.61
N ILE A 507 29.66 -0.06 19.46
CA ILE A 507 31.05 -0.46 19.18
C ILE A 507 31.61 -1.28 20.34
N ALA A 508 31.39 -0.84 21.57
CA ALA A 508 31.84 -1.55 22.78
C ALA A 508 31.21 -2.93 22.90
N LEU A 509 29.88 -3.01 22.68
CA LEU A 509 29.15 -4.27 22.69
C LEU A 509 29.71 -5.24 21.64
N SER A 510 29.99 -4.76 20.42
CA SER A 510 30.56 -5.62 19.36
C SER A 510 31.97 -6.15 19.69
N ILE A 511 32.79 -5.37 20.37
CA ILE A 511 34.11 -5.82 20.84
C ILE A 511 33.95 -6.90 21.91
N CYS A 512 33.05 -6.69 22.88
CA CYS A 512 32.77 -7.67 23.92
C CYS A 512 32.19 -8.98 23.37
N GLU A 513 31.29 -8.89 22.41
CA GLU A 513 30.71 -10.06 21.71
C GLU A 513 31.76 -10.83 20.92
N ALA A 514 32.65 -10.13 20.21
CA ALA A 514 33.74 -10.75 19.47
C ALA A 514 34.71 -11.50 20.40
N ALA A 515 35.03 -10.96 21.58
CA ALA A 515 35.83 -11.61 22.59
C ALA A 515 35.12 -12.86 23.16
N ALA A 516 33.81 -12.72 23.48
CA ALA A 516 33.01 -13.82 24.00
C ALA A 516 32.89 -14.99 22.97
N ALA A 517 32.67 -14.68 21.67
CA ALA A 517 32.56 -15.64 20.59
C ALA A 517 33.86 -16.46 20.42
N LYS A 518 35.04 -15.89 20.69
CA LYS A 518 36.33 -16.57 20.71
C LYS A 518 36.65 -17.24 22.05
N GLY A 519 35.78 -17.15 23.06
CA GLY A 519 36.00 -17.65 24.40
C GLY A 519 37.15 -16.96 25.18
N ILE A 520 37.43 -15.68 24.81
CA ILE A 520 38.49 -14.89 25.42
C ILE A 520 38.00 -14.30 26.74
N ALA A 521 38.77 -14.51 27.82
CA ALA A 521 38.43 -13.94 29.12
C ALA A 521 38.60 -12.41 29.13
N VAL A 522 37.58 -11.72 29.63
CA VAL A 522 37.59 -10.30 29.87
C VAL A 522 38.02 -10.01 31.31
N ASN A 523 39.11 -9.32 31.50
CA ASN A 523 39.65 -8.99 32.81
C ASN A 523 38.91 -7.82 33.42
N LYS A 524 38.78 -7.81 34.75
CA LYS A 524 38.27 -6.64 35.48
C LYS A 524 39.35 -5.56 35.54
N ASN A 525 38.96 -4.33 35.20
CA ASN A 525 39.84 -3.17 35.30
C ASN A 525 39.77 -2.55 36.72
N ASN A 526 40.86 -1.92 37.14
CA ASN A 526 40.94 -1.25 38.42
C ASN A 526 40.15 0.08 38.40
N SER A 527 40.22 0.83 37.30
CA SER A 527 39.40 2.01 37.05
C SER A 527 39.16 2.17 35.55
N ILE A 528 37.98 2.74 35.19
CA ILE A 528 37.60 3.07 33.82
C ILE A 528 37.14 4.53 33.80
N GLN A 529 37.71 5.32 32.89
CA GLN A 529 37.31 6.70 32.65
C GLN A 529 36.90 6.84 31.19
N GLU A 530 35.62 7.12 30.95
CA GLU A 530 35.10 7.44 29.62
C GLU A 530 35.40 8.90 29.28
N ILE A 531 35.95 9.12 28.07
CA ILE A 531 36.25 10.45 27.51
C ILE A 531 35.29 10.67 26.36
N SER A 532 34.27 11.46 26.61
CA SER A 532 33.14 11.64 25.69
C SER A 532 33.61 12.02 24.28
N GLY A 533 33.14 11.25 23.29
CA GLY A 533 33.46 11.46 21.86
C GLY A 533 34.89 11.05 21.45
N HIS A 534 35.72 10.50 22.36
CA HIS A 534 37.11 10.14 22.09
C HIS A 534 37.39 8.66 22.37
N GLY A 535 36.87 8.07 23.44
CA GLY A 535 37.09 6.68 23.83
C GLY A 535 37.22 6.52 25.34
N ILE A 536 37.96 5.49 25.75
CA ILE A 536 38.07 5.06 27.13
C ILE A 536 39.56 5.00 27.53
N GLN A 537 39.85 5.44 28.77
CA GLN A 537 41.10 5.19 29.48
C GLN A 537 40.80 4.20 30.60
N ALA A 538 41.51 3.08 30.63
CA ALA A 538 41.39 2.08 31.69
C ALA A 538 42.72 1.84 32.40
N GLU A 539 42.70 1.71 33.72
CA GLU A 539 43.84 1.27 34.50
C GLU A 539 43.70 -0.23 34.78
N THR A 540 44.65 -1.00 34.32
CA THR A 540 44.72 -2.44 34.49
C THR A 540 45.95 -2.83 35.29
N ASP A 541 46.01 -4.07 35.74
CA ASP A 541 47.20 -4.58 36.40
C ASP A 541 48.43 -4.60 35.49
N GLU A 542 48.25 -4.48 34.18
CA GLU A 542 49.30 -4.49 33.16
C GLU A 542 49.74 -3.08 32.72
N GLY A 543 49.13 -2.01 33.27
CA GLY A 543 49.40 -0.61 32.90
C GLY A 543 48.15 0.17 32.46
N THR A 544 48.36 1.40 32.06
CA THR A 544 47.31 2.28 31.52
C THR A 544 47.03 1.96 30.06
N ILE A 545 45.76 1.63 29.77
CA ILE A 545 45.33 1.33 28.40
C ILE A 545 44.39 2.43 27.92
N LEU A 546 44.63 2.95 26.73
CA LEU A 546 43.77 3.85 25.98
C LEU A 546 43.10 3.05 24.85
N CYS A 547 41.77 3.12 24.78
CA CYS A 547 40.97 2.49 23.74
C CYS A 547 40.04 3.55 23.13
N GLY A 548 40.20 3.88 21.83
CA GLY A 548 39.36 4.90 21.21
C GLY A 548 39.85 5.39 19.86
N ASN A 549 39.35 6.53 19.44
CA ASN A 549 39.64 7.11 18.13
C ASN A 549 41.01 7.80 18.07
N ARG A 550 41.39 8.27 16.87
CA ARG A 550 42.66 8.95 16.63
C ARG A 550 42.81 10.21 17.49
N LYS A 551 41.74 10.98 17.74
CA LYS A 551 41.80 12.19 18.57
C LYS A 551 42.22 11.86 20.00
N LEU A 552 41.73 10.75 20.58
CA LEU A 552 42.21 10.30 21.88
C LEU A 552 43.73 10.08 21.89
N MET A 553 44.25 9.45 20.84
CA MET A 553 45.69 9.17 20.76
C MET A 553 46.50 10.48 20.61
N GLU A 554 46.03 11.44 19.83
CA GLU A 554 46.64 12.74 19.64
C GLU A 554 46.64 13.58 20.95
N ASP A 555 45.50 13.64 21.66
CA ASP A 555 45.35 14.35 22.93
C ASP A 555 46.29 13.78 24.00
N ARG A 556 46.49 12.48 24.00
CA ARG A 556 47.39 11.77 24.92
C ARG A 556 48.82 11.65 24.40
N LYS A 557 49.16 12.33 23.26
CA LYS A 557 50.49 12.36 22.64
C LYS A 557 51.07 10.98 22.31
N VAL A 558 50.21 10.01 21.98
CA VAL A 558 50.61 8.68 21.53
C VAL A 558 51.13 8.77 20.10
N ASN A 559 52.31 8.22 19.85
CA ASN A 559 52.87 8.19 18.49
C ASN A 559 52.12 7.17 17.62
N THR A 560 51.39 7.67 16.62
CA THR A 560 50.59 6.88 15.65
C THR A 560 51.34 6.69 14.32
N ALA A 561 52.61 6.98 14.19
CA ALA A 561 53.35 6.90 12.92
C ALA A 561 53.40 5.47 12.32
N ALA A 562 53.28 4.44 13.16
CA ALA A 562 53.24 3.04 12.71
C ALA A 562 51.86 2.58 12.21
N TYR A 563 50.84 3.42 12.34
CA TYR A 563 49.48 3.15 11.96
C TYR A 563 49.14 3.67 10.56
N ALA A 564 48.63 2.81 9.69
CA ALA A 564 48.10 3.19 8.40
C ALA A 564 46.57 3.19 8.47
N PRO A 565 45.86 4.30 8.14
CA PRO A 565 44.42 4.37 8.12
C PRO A 565 43.82 3.26 7.25
N VAL A 566 42.77 2.62 7.74
CA VAL A 566 42.04 1.60 6.98
C VAL A 566 40.96 2.29 6.13
N SER A 567 40.76 1.80 4.93
CA SER A 567 39.84 2.40 3.95
C SER A 567 38.37 2.08 4.22
N TYR A 568 38.05 1.29 5.25
CA TYR A 568 36.66 0.89 5.59
C TYR A 568 36.48 0.68 7.09
N GLY A 569 35.25 0.88 7.58
CA GLY A 569 34.90 0.66 8.98
C GLY A 569 35.34 1.79 9.94
N THR A 570 34.99 1.61 11.21
CA THR A 570 35.39 2.46 12.32
C THR A 570 36.60 1.83 13.00
N GLU A 571 37.63 2.61 13.14
CA GLU A 571 38.89 2.18 13.77
C GLU A 571 38.84 2.46 15.27
N VAL A 572 39.20 1.47 16.06
CA VAL A 572 39.44 1.61 17.50
C VAL A 572 40.90 1.31 17.77
N LEU A 573 41.65 2.36 18.09
CA LEU A 573 43.10 2.29 18.38
C LEU A 573 43.29 1.93 19.85
N LEU A 574 44.29 1.07 20.10
CA LEU A 574 44.70 0.70 21.46
C LEU A 574 46.15 1.14 21.70
N ALA A 575 46.32 1.82 22.82
CA ALA A 575 47.67 2.17 23.29
C ALA A 575 47.85 1.72 24.75
N LYS A 576 49.05 1.24 25.07
CA LYS A 576 49.48 0.86 26.40
C LYS A 576 50.64 1.72 26.84
N ASP A 577 50.54 2.35 28.01
CA ASP A 577 51.55 3.23 28.60
C ASP A 577 52.12 4.27 27.62
N GLY A 578 51.21 4.86 26.79
CA GLY A 578 51.57 5.91 25.81
C GLY A 578 52.13 5.38 24.49
N ARG A 579 52.23 4.08 24.25
CA ARG A 579 52.68 3.44 23.03
C ARG A 579 51.53 2.76 22.31
N LEU A 580 51.34 3.02 21.01
CA LEU A 580 50.34 2.33 20.19
C LEU A 580 50.70 0.85 20.05
N ILE A 581 49.80 -0.05 20.45
CA ILE A 581 50.01 -1.52 20.42
C ILE A 581 49.19 -2.21 19.31
N GLY A 582 48.15 -1.59 18.78
CA GLY A 582 47.35 -2.14 17.72
C GLY A 582 46.04 -1.42 17.52
N TYR A 583 45.20 -1.96 16.66
CA TYR A 583 43.88 -1.42 16.38
C TYR A 583 42.89 -2.51 15.98
N LEU A 584 41.61 -2.20 16.17
CA LEU A 584 40.50 -3.01 15.69
C LEU A 584 39.76 -2.24 14.59
N VAL A 585 39.30 -2.96 13.58
CA VAL A 585 38.41 -2.41 12.54
C VAL A 585 37.02 -3.00 12.76
N ILE A 586 36.06 -2.11 12.97
CA ILE A 586 34.67 -2.47 13.22
C ILE A 586 33.85 -1.91 12.08
N ALA A 587 33.11 -2.77 11.41
CA ALA A 587 32.27 -2.36 10.30
C ALA A 587 30.89 -3.03 10.40
N ASP A 588 29.91 -2.34 9.84
CA ASP A 588 28.57 -2.88 9.65
C ASP A 588 28.59 -3.92 8.52
N THR A 589 27.92 -5.03 8.71
CA THR A 589 27.95 -6.16 7.79
C THR A 589 26.97 -5.94 6.64
N ILE A 590 27.44 -5.98 5.40
CA ILE A 590 26.58 -5.97 4.21
C ILE A 590 25.67 -7.20 4.23
N LYS A 591 24.40 -7.02 3.94
CA LYS A 591 23.43 -8.11 3.82
C LYS A 591 23.83 -9.04 2.68
N PRO A 592 23.83 -10.37 2.87
CA PRO A 592 24.33 -11.33 1.87
C PRO A 592 23.58 -11.25 0.54
N GLU A 593 22.30 -10.87 0.56
CA GLU A 593 21.46 -10.72 -0.62
C GLU A 593 21.57 -9.34 -1.31
N ALA A 594 22.34 -8.38 -0.76
CA ALA A 594 22.39 -7.01 -1.24
C ALA A 594 22.83 -6.90 -2.70
N SER A 595 23.93 -7.55 -3.06
CA SER A 595 24.47 -7.51 -4.44
C SER A 595 23.50 -8.12 -5.46
N GLU A 596 22.83 -9.23 -5.10
CA GLU A 596 21.83 -9.87 -5.95
C GLU A 596 20.59 -9.00 -6.14
N ALA A 597 20.11 -8.36 -5.07
CA ALA A 597 18.97 -7.46 -5.10
C ALA A 597 19.24 -6.23 -5.99
N ILE A 598 20.43 -5.62 -5.82
CA ILE A 598 20.85 -4.46 -6.63
C ILE A 598 21.00 -4.87 -8.11
N TYR A 599 21.61 -6.01 -8.40
CA TYR A 599 21.67 -6.53 -9.77
C TYR A 599 20.28 -6.75 -10.38
N ALA A 600 19.34 -7.29 -9.59
CA ALA A 600 17.96 -7.50 -10.05
C ALA A 600 17.26 -6.16 -10.36
N LEU A 601 17.47 -5.10 -9.55
CA LEU A 601 16.94 -3.76 -9.80
C LEU A 601 17.49 -3.16 -11.11
N LYS A 602 18.79 -3.30 -11.34
CA LYS A 602 19.42 -2.84 -12.60
C LYS A 602 18.87 -3.58 -13.82
N LYS A 603 18.62 -4.89 -13.70
CA LYS A 603 18.00 -5.68 -14.76
C LYS A 603 16.57 -5.23 -15.08
N GLU A 604 15.86 -4.68 -14.10
CA GLU A 604 14.54 -4.05 -14.30
C GLU A 604 14.65 -2.62 -14.91
N GLY A 605 15.86 -2.14 -15.19
CA GLY A 605 16.13 -0.83 -15.79
C GLY A 605 16.02 0.33 -14.79
N LEU A 606 16.32 0.08 -13.53
CA LEU A 606 16.29 1.08 -12.45
C LEU A 606 17.71 1.54 -12.12
N VAL A 607 17.85 2.82 -11.83
CA VAL A 607 19.08 3.40 -11.26
C VAL A 607 19.10 3.14 -9.76
N THR A 608 20.26 2.83 -9.20
CA THR A 608 20.44 2.56 -7.76
C THR A 608 21.35 3.60 -7.15
N ALA A 609 20.92 4.24 -6.06
CA ALA A 609 21.69 5.24 -5.33
C ALA A 609 21.73 4.94 -3.83
N MET A 610 22.81 5.34 -3.16
CA MET A 610 22.96 5.23 -1.71
C MET A 610 23.15 6.61 -1.09
N LEU A 611 22.40 6.91 -0.03
CA LEU A 611 22.57 8.08 0.82
C LEU A 611 23.07 7.64 2.19
N THR A 612 24.15 8.24 2.70
CA THR A 612 24.69 7.91 4.01
C THR A 612 25.35 9.11 4.69
N GLY A 613 25.29 9.14 6.03
CA GLY A 613 26.07 10.07 6.85
C GLY A 613 27.55 9.69 7.03
N ASP A 614 27.93 8.48 6.61
CA ASP A 614 29.27 7.94 6.78
C ASP A 614 30.33 8.65 5.92
N ALA A 615 31.61 8.34 6.20
CA ALA A 615 32.72 8.81 5.41
C ALA A 615 32.68 8.24 3.98
N GLU A 616 33.19 9.05 3.03
CA GLU A 616 33.19 8.73 1.60
C GLU A 616 33.85 7.37 1.29
N GLU A 617 34.97 7.08 1.94
CA GLU A 617 35.73 5.85 1.72
C GLU A 617 34.92 4.61 2.10
N SER A 618 34.20 4.66 3.23
CA SER A 618 33.31 3.58 3.70
C SER A 618 32.15 3.37 2.74
N ALA A 619 31.50 4.46 2.32
CA ALA A 619 30.41 4.43 1.39
C ALA A 619 30.80 3.86 0.02
N GLN A 620 31.95 4.31 -0.51
CA GLN A 620 32.50 3.81 -1.78
C GLN A 620 32.90 2.31 -1.71
N SER A 621 33.33 1.83 -0.54
CA SER A 621 33.63 0.40 -0.36
C SER A 621 32.37 -0.45 -0.47
N VAL A 622 31.27 -0.05 0.20
CA VAL A 622 29.98 -0.74 0.13
C VAL A 622 29.46 -0.72 -1.31
N ALA A 623 29.54 0.41 -1.99
CA ALA A 623 29.06 0.54 -3.37
C ALA A 623 29.83 -0.36 -4.36
N ARG A 624 31.14 -0.47 -4.21
CA ARG A 624 31.96 -1.38 -5.05
C ARG A 624 31.58 -2.85 -4.84
N GLU A 625 31.30 -3.24 -3.59
CA GLU A 625 30.96 -4.62 -3.27
C GLU A 625 29.53 -4.96 -3.71
N THR A 626 28.60 -4.02 -3.58
CA THR A 626 27.19 -4.24 -3.91
C THR A 626 26.83 -3.89 -5.36
N GLY A 627 27.66 -3.07 -6.02
CA GLY A 627 27.45 -2.63 -7.38
C GLY A 627 26.45 -1.49 -7.53
N ILE A 628 26.23 -0.64 -6.51
CA ILE A 628 25.38 0.56 -6.58
C ILE A 628 25.95 1.58 -7.58
N ASP A 629 25.07 2.30 -8.31
CA ASP A 629 25.47 3.23 -9.37
C ASP A 629 25.96 4.57 -8.82
N GLU A 630 25.26 5.15 -7.82
CA GLU A 630 25.54 6.47 -7.27
C GLU A 630 25.70 6.42 -5.76
N VAL A 631 26.66 7.19 -5.24
CA VAL A 631 26.96 7.26 -3.81
C VAL A 631 27.02 8.71 -3.36
N HIS A 632 26.29 9.03 -2.30
CA HIS A 632 26.32 10.34 -1.66
C HIS A 632 26.58 10.14 -0.17
N ALA A 633 27.76 10.52 0.27
CA ALA A 633 28.27 10.35 1.62
C ALA A 633 28.31 11.67 2.42
N LYS A 634 28.58 11.59 3.72
CA LYS A 634 28.69 12.73 4.66
C LYS A 634 27.43 13.61 4.71
N LEU A 635 26.26 13.04 4.48
CA LEU A 635 25.00 13.76 4.47
C LEU A 635 24.41 13.89 5.89
N LEU A 636 24.00 15.10 6.25
CA LEU A 636 23.12 15.30 7.40
C LEU A 636 21.68 14.89 7.03
N PRO A 637 20.79 14.64 8.01
CA PRO A 637 19.41 14.23 7.72
C PRO A 637 18.65 15.16 6.76
N GLN A 638 18.85 16.49 6.88
CA GLN A 638 18.24 17.47 5.97
C GLN A 638 18.85 17.42 4.56
N ASP A 639 20.17 17.16 4.47
CA ASP A 639 20.84 17.04 3.18
C ASP A 639 20.38 15.83 2.39
N LYS A 640 19.99 14.74 3.08
CA LYS A 640 19.39 13.54 2.43
C LYS A 640 18.13 13.91 1.65
N LEU A 641 17.25 14.75 2.22
CA LEU A 641 16.01 15.17 1.56
C LEU A 641 16.27 16.03 0.32
N ASN A 642 17.20 16.99 0.44
CA ASN A 642 17.60 17.83 -0.70
C ASN A 642 18.21 16.97 -1.81
N LYS A 643 19.08 16.02 -1.45
CA LYS A 643 19.73 15.12 -2.40
C LYS A 643 18.72 14.18 -3.08
N LEU A 644 17.72 13.69 -2.34
CA LEU A 644 16.62 12.93 -2.91
C LEU A 644 15.89 13.72 -4.00
N SER A 645 15.65 15.02 -3.77
CA SER A 645 15.00 15.90 -4.75
C SER A 645 15.87 16.09 -5.99
N GLU A 646 17.20 16.29 -5.84
CA GLU A 646 18.13 16.38 -6.97
C GLU A 646 18.13 15.09 -7.80
N ILE A 647 18.15 13.91 -7.15
CA ILE A 647 18.10 12.61 -7.84
C ILE A 647 16.77 12.46 -8.58
N ARG A 648 15.65 12.89 -7.97
CA ARG A 648 14.34 12.89 -8.62
C ARG A 648 14.33 13.75 -9.89
N ASP A 649 14.90 14.94 -9.83
CA ASP A 649 14.96 15.85 -10.97
C ASP A 649 15.84 15.30 -12.10
N ALA A 650 16.91 14.58 -11.74
CA ALA A 650 17.84 14.00 -12.72
C ALA A 650 17.28 12.71 -13.39
N HIS A 651 16.65 11.83 -12.62
CA HIS A 651 16.33 10.46 -13.08
C HIS A 651 14.82 10.15 -13.11
N GLY A 652 13.99 11.02 -12.55
CA GLY A 652 12.52 10.82 -12.42
C GLY A 652 12.12 10.22 -11.09
N ALA A 653 10.90 9.69 -11.00
CA ALA A 653 10.29 9.23 -9.75
C ALA A 653 11.18 8.30 -8.93
N VAL A 654 11.28 8.58 -7.63
CA VAL A 654 12.19 7.90 -6.69
C VAL A 654 11.44 7.09 -5.66
N MET A 655 11.96 5.90 -5.35
CA MET A 655 11.64 5.16 -4.14
C MET A 655 12.79 5.30 -3.16
N PHE A 656 12.51 5.76 -1.94
CA PHE A 656 13.50 5.76 -0.87
C PHE A 656 13.27 4.59 0.07
N VAL A 657 14.35 3.90 0.43
CA VAL A 657 14.33 2.74 1.36
C VAL A 657 15.21 3.05 2.56
N GLY A 658 14.62 3.02 3.75
CA GLY A 658 15.33 3.30 5.00
C GLY A 658 14.76 2.50 6.18
N ASP A 659 15.40 2.59 7.36
CA ASP A 659 14.96 1.88 8.56
C ASP A 659 14.93 2.77 9.82
N GLY A 660 15.57 3.94 9.81
CA GLY A 660 15.76 4.79 10.98
C GLY A 660 14.69 5.85 11.19
N ILE A 661 14.59 6.34 12.45
CA ILE A 661 13.76 7.52 12.79
C ILE A 661 14.23 8.75 11.97
N ASN A 662 15.52 8.86 11.72
CA ASN A 662 16.11 9.96 10.97
C ASN A 662 15.70 9.96 9.49
N ASP A 663 15.22 8.83 8.98
CA ASP A 663 14.80 8.67 7.59
C ASP A 663 13.31 8.96 7.37
N ALA A 664 12.51 9.09 8.44
CA ALA A 664 11.07 9.35 8.32
C ALA A 664 10.74 10.60 7.45
N PRO A 665 11.45 11.74 7.55
CA PRO A 665 11.22 12.87 6.65
C PRO A 665 11.57 12.56 5.19
N VAL A 666 12.60 11.74 4.94
CA VAL A 666 13.02 11.36 3.58
C VAL A 666 12.05 10.35 2.98
N LEU A 667 11.55 9.39 3.80
CA LEU A 667 10.48 8.45 3.42
C LEU A 667 9.22 9.18 2.99
N ALA A 668 8.78 10.16 3.79
CA ALA A 668 7.59 10.97 3.48
C ALA A 668 7.80 11.90 2.27
N GLY A 669 9.04 12.32 2.00
CA GLY A 669 9.40 13.19 0.87
C GLY A 669 9.64 12.46 -0.45
N ALA A 670 9.72 11.13 -0.46
CA ALA A 670 9.88 10.32 -1.67
C ALA A 670 8.56 10.18 -2.45
N ASP A 671 8.62 9.79 -3.73
CA ASP A 671 7.42 9.40 -4.48
C ASP A 671 6.83 8.09 -3.94
N VAL A 672 7.70 7.22 -3.40
CA VAL A 672 7.34 6.04 -2.62
C VAL A 672 8.35 5.88 -1.49
N GLY A 673 7.90 5.99 -0.25
CA GLY A 673 8.71 5.66 0.93
C GLY A 673 8.59 4.19 1.27
N ALA A 674 9.70 3.51 1.51
CA ALA A 674 9.71 2.10 1.93
C ALA A 674 10.54 1.90 3.20
N ALA A 675 9.96 1.26 4.20
CA ALA A 675 10.64 0.96 5.46
C ALA A 675 11.00 -0.52 5.56
N MET A 676 12.18 -0.80 6.15
CA MET A 676 12.53 -2.15 6.58
C MET A 676 11.75 -2.50 7.85
N GLY A 677 11.29 -3.75 7.98
CA GLY A 677 10.47 -4.21 9.10
C GLY A 677 11.19 -4.23 10.45
N SER A 678 12.53 -4.28 10.44
CA SER A 678 13.38 -4.08 11.62
C SER A 678 13.55 -2.62 12.01
N GLY A 679 13.00 -1.69 11.22
CA GLY A 679 13.14 -0.26 11.43
C GLY A 679 12.30 0.27 12.59
N ALA A 680 12.55 1.53 12.93
CA ALA A 680 11.81 2.23 13.96
C ALA A 680 10.31 2.41 13.59
N ASP A 681 9.42 2.37 14.57
CA ASP A 681 7.97 2.54 14.35
C ASP A 681 7.63 3.82 13.58
N ALA A 682 8.34 4.91 13.82
CA ALA A 682 8.16 6.17 13.08
C ALA A 682 8.50 6.03 11.57
N ALA A 683 9.54 5.27 11.22
CA ALA A 683 9.87 4.99 9.82
C ALA A 683 8.81 4.09 9.18
N ILE A 684 8.37 3.06 9.91
CA ILE A 684 7.29 2.19 9.46
C ILE A 684 6.00 2.99 9.25
N GLU A 685 5.68 3.93 10.14
CA GLU A 685 4.45 4.75 10.02
C GLU A 685 4.51 5.70 8.81
N ALA A 686 5.66 6.33 8.57
CA ALA A 686 5.87 7.28 7.47
C ALA A 686 5.94 6.62 6.07
N ALA A 687 6.22 5.33 6.00
CA ALA A 687 6.42 4.63 4.73
C ALA A 687 5.11 4.24 4.03
N ASP A 688 5.12 4.21 2.70
CA ASP A 688 4.06 3.68 1.83
C ASP A 688 4.14 2.15 1.67
N VAL A 689 5.34 1.60 1.83
CA VAL A 689 5.64 0.16 1.69
C VAL A 689 6.46 -0.29 2.89
N VAL A 690 6.18 -1.47 3.44
CA VAL A 690 6.96 -2.06 4.52
C VAL A 690 7.44 -3.45 4.12
N PHE A 691 8.74 -3.69 4.27
CA PHE A 691 9.36 -5.01 4.04
C PHE A 691 9.51 -5.74 5.36
N LEU A 692 8.54 -6.60 5.70
CA LEU A 692 8.40 -7.21 7.03
C LEU A 692 9.62 -8.00 7.51
N ASN A 693 10.34 -8.64 6.60
CA ASN A 693 11.53 -9.45 6.89
C ASN A 693 12.86 -8.69 6.75
N SER A 694 12.83 -7.41 6.44
CA SER A 694 14.02 -6.59 6.18
C SER A 694 14.98 -7.15 5.11
N ASN A 695 14.51 -8.05 4.25
CA ASN A 695 15.28 -8.65 3.18
C ASN A 695 15.28 -7.78 1.94
N MET A 696 16.45 -7.46 1.40
CA MET A 696 16.59 -6.59 0.23
C MET A 696 15.97 -7.17 -1.05
N SER A 697 15.78 -8.48 -1.15
CA SER A 697 15.12 -9.11 -2.30
C SER A 697 13.64 -8.74 -2.43
N CYS A 698 13.02 -8.22 -1.37
CA CYS A 698 11.67 -7.66 -1.39
C CYS A 698 11.57 -6.38 -2.24
N ILE A 699 12.66 -5.61 -2.36
CA ILE A 699 12.68 -4.37 -3.15
C ILE A 699 12.40 -4.66 -4.64
N PRO A 700 13.20 -5.48 -5.35
CA PRO A 700 12.88 -5.82 -6.74
C PRO A 700 11.57 -6.61 -6.89
N ALA A 701 11.16 -7.40 -5.89
CA ALA A 701 9.88 -8.10 -5.89
C ALA A 701 8.70 -7.11 -5.87
N SER A 702 8.75 -6.07 -5.02
CA SER A 702 7.71 -5.03 -4.95
C SER A 702 7.53 -4.31 -6.29
N ILE A 703 8.61 -3.98 -6.97
CA ILE A 703 8.59 -3.37 -8.32
C ILE A 703 7.93 -4.31 -9.34
N ARG A 704 8.29 -5.60 -9.33
CA ARG A 704 7.69 -6.58 -10.26
C ARG A 704 6.19 -6.73 -10.03
N ILE A 705 5.74 -6.80 -8.78
CA ILE A 705 4.31 -6.87 -8.42
C ILE A 705 3.60 -5.62 -8.90
N ALA A 706 4.12 -4.43 -8.64
CA ALA A 706 3.53 -3.16 -9.03
C ALA A 706 3.39 -3.03 -10.55
N ARG A 707 4.46 -3.35 -11.30
CA ARG A 707 4.45 -3.35 -12.77
C ARG A 707 3.50 -4.40 -13.35
N ALA A 708 3.41 -5.59 -12.73
CA ALA A 708 2.49 -6.65 -13.14
C ALA A 708 1.04 -6.22 -12.92
N THR A 709 0.72 -5.65 -11.76
CA THR A 709 -0.61 -5.12 -11.42
C THR A 709 -1.04 -4.03 -12.40
N GLY A 710 -0.18 -3.05 -12.64
CA GLY A 710 -0.47 -1.98 -13.60
C GLY A 710 -0.64 -2.48 -15.04
N ARG A 711 0.13 -3.50 -15.45
CA ARG A 711 0.00 -4.12 -16.79
C ARG A 711 -1.32 -4.87 -16.92
N ILE A 712 -1.70 -5.67 -15.93
CA ILE A 712 -2.95 -6.44 -15.94
C ILE A 712 -4.15 -5.51 -15.88
N SER A 713 -4.13 -4.48 -15.03
CA SER A 713 -5.17 -3.45 -14.98
C SER A 713 -5.33 -2.78 -16.37
N LYS A 714 -4.23 -2.36 -17.00
CA LYS A 714 -4.28 -1.78 -18.36
C LYS A 714 -4.80 -2.77 -19.42
N GLN A 715 -4.42 -4.06 -19.34
CA GLN A 715 -4.94 -5.11 -20.21
C GLN A 715 -6.46 -5.25 -20.09
N ASN A 716 -6.98 -5.28 -18.86
CA ASN A 716 -8.42 -5.36 -18.61
C ASN A 716 -9.17 -4.17 -19.21
N VAL A 717 -8.66 -2.95 -18.96
CA VAL A 717 -9.25 -1.71 -19.52
C VAL A 717 -9.29 -1.75 -21.04
N VAL A 718 -8.17 -2.04 -21.69
CA VAL A 718 -8.06 -2.09 -23.15
C VAL A 718 -8.96 -3.19 -23.73
N PHE A 719 -8.94 -4.38 -23.13
CA PHE A 719 -9.74 -5.51 -23.56
C PHE A 719 -11.25 -5.21 -23.44
N ALA A 720 -11.70 -4.72 -22.29
CA ALA A 720 -13.09 -4.37 -22.06
C ALA A 720 -13.57 -3.28 -23.03
N LEU A 721 -12.82 -2.20 -23.23
CA LEU A 721 -13.16 -1.13 -24.16
C LEU A 721 -13.17 -1.59 -25.62
N THR A 722 -12.24 -2.47 -26.01
CA THR A 722 -12.16 -2.98 -27.39
C THR A 722 -13.36 -3.86 -27.73
N ILE A 723 -13.70 -4.83 -26.87
CA ILE A 723 -14.87 -5.70 -27.08
C ILE A 723 -16.15 -4.86 -27.05
N LYS A 724 -16.25 -3.89 -26.16
CA LYS A 724 -17.39 -3.00 -26.06
C LYS A 724 -17.58 -2.15 -27.33
N ALA A 725 -16.52 -1.55 -27.85
CA ALA A 725 -16.56 -0.81 -29.11
C ALA A 725 -17.00 -1.71 -30.28
N LEU A 726 -16.47 -2.95 -30.33
CA LEU A 726 -16.84 -3.91 -31.36
C LEU A 726 -18.35 -4.25 -31.30
N VAL A 727 -18.85 -4.59 -30.08
CA VAL A 727 -20.26 -4.98 -29.90
C VAL A 727 -21.20 -3.78 -30.15
N MET A 728 -20.79 -2.55 -29.78
CA MET A 728 -21.54 -1.34 -30.11
C MET A 728 -21.64 -1.12 -31.63
N ILE A 729 -20.57 -1.30 -32.38
CA ILE A 729 -20.58 -1.19 -33.85
C ILE A 729 -21.52 -2.25 -34.46
N LEU A 730 -21.45 -3.49 -33.98
CA LEU A 730 -22.34 -4.57 -34.43
C LEU A 730 -23.81 -4.28 -34.07
N GLY A 731 -24.05 -3.66 -32.89
CA GLY A 731 -25.37 -3.22 -32.45
C GLY A 731 -25.96 -2.14 -33.36
N LEU A 732 -25.18 -1.11 -33.69
CA LEU A 732 -25.58 -0.06 -34.63
C LEU A 732 -25.82 -0.58 -36.06
N ALA A 733 -25.08 -1.61 -36.47
CA ALA A 733 -25.30 -2.30 -37.73
C ALA A 733 -26.55 -3.20 -37.73
N GLY A 734 -27.23 -3.34 -36.60
CA GLY A 734 -28.43 -4.19 -36.47
C GLY A 734 -28.13 -5.71 -36.46
N ILE A 735 -26.87 -6.10 -36.27
CA ILE A 735 -26.41 -7.51 -36.28
C ILE A 735 -26.45 -8.10 -34.86
N ALA A 736 -26.18 -7.31 -33.82
CA ALA A 736 -26.18 -7.77 -32.45
C ALA A 736 -27.59 -7.73 -31.83
N SER A 737 -28.02 -8.85 -31.24
CA SER A 737 -29.21 -8.88 -30.39
C SER A 737 -28.89 -8.40 -28.96
N MET A 738 -29.90 -7.97 -28.22
CA MET A 738 -29.72 -7.59 -26.80
C MET A 738 -29.14 -8.74 -25.96
N TRP A 739 -29.49 -9.99 -26.23
CA TRP A 739 -28.96 -11.17 -25.54
C TRP A 739 -27.45 -11.30 -25.72
N LEU A 740 -26.99 -11.16 -26.96
CA LEU A 740 -25.55 -11.19 -27.28
C LEU A 740 -24.81 -10.05 -26.57
N ALA A 741 -25.45 -8.90 -26.47
CA ALA A 741 -24.90 -7.72 -25.80
C ALA A 741 -24.63 -7.97 -24.29
N VAL A 742 -25.65 -8.47 -23.57
CA VAL A 742 -25.51 -8.78 -22.13
C VAL A 742 -24.53 -9.91 -21.90
N PHE A 743 -24.60 -10.97 -22.71
CA PHE A 743 -23.69 -12.11 -22.62
C PHE A 743 -22.22 -11.68 -22.84
N ALA A 744 -21.98 -10.79 -23.82
CA ALA A 744 -20.65 -10.28 -24.07
C ALA A 744 -20.14 -9.42 -22.90
N ASP A 745 -20.96 -8.54 -22.31
CA ASP A 745 -20.58 -7.67 -21.19
C ASP A 745 -20.22 -8.50 -19.94
N THR A 746 -21.09 -9.44 -19.54
CA THR A 746 -20.84 -10.36 -18.42
C THR A 746 -19.61 -11.25 -18.66
N GLY A 747 -19.46 -11.80 -19.89
CA GLY A 747 -18.31 -12.63 -20.24
C GLY A 747 -17.00 -11.86 -20.17
N VAL A 748 -16.98 -10.60 -20.60
CA VAL A 748 -15.82 -9.73 -20.48
C VAL A 748 -15.50 -9.43 -19.02
N ALA A 749 -16.51 -9.13 -18.18
CA ALA A 749 -16.34 -8.92 -16.76
C ALA A 749 -15.68 -10.11 -16.09
N MET A 750 -16.18 -11.34 -16.32
CA MET A 750 -15.59 -12.57 -15.79
C MET A 750 -14.15 -12.78 -16.21
N LEU A 751 -13.83 -12.58 -17.50
CA LEU A 751 -12.46 -12.73 -18.01
C LEU A 751 -11.51 -11.71 -17.37
N CYS A 752 -11.96 -10.48 -17.19
CA CYS A 752 -11.18 -9.43 -16.54
C CYS A 752 -10.94 -9.73 -15.04
N ILE A 753 -11.95 -10.27 -14.32
CA ILE A 753 -11.82 -10.71 -12.93
C ILE A 753 -10.79 -11.85 -12.83
N LEU A 754 -10.91 -12.89 -13.65
CA LEU A 754 -9.97 -14.00 -13.69
C LEU A 754 -8.53 -13.55 -14.01
N ASN A 755 -8.38 -12.60 -14.93
CA ASN A 755 -7.08 -12.02 -15.26
C ASN A 755 -6.49 -11.24 -14.06
N SER A 756 -7.33 -10.54 -13.28
CA SER A 756 -6.91 -9.82 -12.07
C SER A 756 -6.43 -10.76 -10.97
N VAL A 757 -7.16 -11.84 -10.72
CA VAL A 757 -6.79 -12.86 -9.71
C VAL A 757 -5.47 -13.55 -10.04
N ARG A 758 -5.08 -13.62 -11.31
CA ARG A 758 -3.79 -14.21 -11.74
C ARG A 758 -2.57 -13.53 -11.10
N ILE A 759 -2.70 -12.29 -10.62
CA ILE A 759 -1.62 -11.58 -9.93
C ILE A 759 -1.21 -12.32 -8.65
N LEU A 760 -2.14 -12.90 -7.92
CA LEU A 760 -1.90 -13.64 -6.65
C LEU A 760 -0.97 -14.86 -6.81
N TYR A 761 -0.87 -15.40 -8.02
CA TYR A 761 -0.10 -16.60 -8.35
C TYR A 761 1.20 -16.28 -9.08
N LYS A 762 1.52 -15.00 -9.32
CA LYS A 762 2.79 -14.59 -9.89
C LYS A 762 3.88 -14.57 -8.82
N LYS A 763 4.91 -15.38 -9.02
CA LYS A 763 6.15 -15.36 -8.22
C LYS A 763 7.06 -14.21 -8.68
#